data_96179302633c334d15c941c0a04eaf2a
#
_entry.id   96179302633c334d15c941c0a04eaf2a
#
_cell.length_a   1.000
_cell.length_b   1.000
_cell.length_c   1.000
_cell.angle_alpha   90.00
_cell.angle_beta   90.00
_cell.angle_gamma   90.00
#
_symmetry.space_group_name_H-M   'P 1'
#
loop_
_entity.id
_entity.type
_entity.pdbx_description
1 polymer ?
#
loop_
_entity_poly.entity_id
_entity_poly.type
_entity_poly.pdbx_seq_one_letter_code
_entity_poly.pdbx_strand_id
1 'polypeptide(L)'
;MKITQFVFGLLAIFSPAVSAQQNHIVIENTNVRYCISAQGRNISFIDRASGVDYLKHDTTSACALVRCSDVEYPATSVFLVNGRLTIEFSEVNVKAVLHVESLNSYIRLTVESVSGDNIESLMFLNIPLTLKARPDESFGSCALSLNLITRVNQLPALQTSLQALCYDKFGIEGAKVAIVATPTEKILTTLKQVLTEADEMPHCIVAGPWANDVPFNHGSYLFNFGSLTESNVDEWISTARKLGVTQIDNHGGRNFFRFGDFVLNHKKWPQGWDTYRSIVKRLHDAGIGSIFHTYAFFIDKQSKYVTPVPDKRLDAFRTFTLAETIDSNDAEITVNESTSGMSTVTGFFEHNSVILHIGDELITFGAVSQEPPWQFTNVKRGAFGTKPASHKKGAKARHLKECFGLLVPNPNSSLLEEIARNHADIVNSCNFDGIYLDAIDGSSILRGPDECWYWADKFVFEIQKHLKKPVGMEMSAMWHHFWQFRTRWQAWDYPQRGHKRFIDIHAASVNSGLLLPLHLGWWNFQQFNPPQVEPTFPDVIEYLGAKLIGWDAGISLTGAIDPDRLATVPLFRRAVDTLCTCEELRRSNVFDERVKAKLREPGKEFSLFEDKSGKWRFRPAHYDSHTASLSEPWSLSWKTWNPFRKQPVKFRIETLMSAGSYYDANNITLADLSDLNQLTESQRSADGITVSLGETSNGPNGSVIFSAASSGKVPRNAAWARLDRRFSPCLNLKEHKAIGLWIDGDGQGQIIAIRLESPRHISYGAVADRYITVDFTGPRLFTLIETESARWSDYVWNDGKGLYNLYRETIDFDMVESLSIWYNNLPKDKQAKCIIGPVKAMPMVTCTVKNPVVTVNGKSIVLPVEMQSGSYLQFNEGNDCILYDSKGQILCRVIPNGDIPMLSAGENQVRFSCDAGDGSVPRLKLTVISHAEPF
;
A
#
# COMPACT_ATOMS: atom_id res chain seq x y z
N MET A 1 20.38 91.94 -52.70
CA MET A 1 19.16 91.83 -51.88
C MET A 1 19.43 90.79 -50.77
N LYS A 2 19.61 91.32 -49.58
CA LYS A 2 19.98 90.45 -48.39
C LYS A 2 18.75 89.87 -47.73
N ILE A 3 18.72 88.59 -47.48
CA ILE A 3 17.72 87.97 -46.67
C ILE A 3 18.38 87.62 -45.33
N THR A 4 17.81 88.13 -44.25
CA THR A 4 18.20 87.96 -42.87
C THR A 4 17.59 86.67 -42.34
N GLN A 5 18.39 85.73 -41.81
CA GLN A 5 17.95 84.51 -41.09
C GLN A 5 17.70 84.89 -39.63
N PHE A 6 16.48 84.57 -39.12
CA PHE A 6 16.16 84.52 -37.72
C PHE A 6 16.33 83.13 -37.20
N VAL A 7 17.17 82.91 -36.20
CA VAL A 7 17.33 81.67 -35.48
C VAL A 7 16.45 81.71 -34.27
N PHE A 8 15.45 80.86 -34.24
CA PHE A 8 14.68 80.54 -33.04
C PHE A 8 15.33 79.36 -32.27
N GLY A 9 15.87 79.64 -31.08
CA GLY A 9 16.37 78.60 -30.18
C GLY A 9 15.20 77.90 -29.47
N LEU A 10 15.02 76.61 -29.71
CA LEU A 10 14.13 75.76 -28.96
C LEU A 10 14.91 75.19 -27.73
N LEU A 11 14.54 75.71 -26.51
CA LEU A 11 14.93 75.09 -25.26
C LEU A 11 14.17 73.75 -25.11
N ALA A 12 14.81 72.64 -25.35
CA ALA A 12 14.31 71.32 -24.98
C ALA A 12 14.46 71.16 -23.46
N ILE A 13 13.35 71.15 -22.73
CA ILE A 13 13.27 70.74 -21.33
C ILE A 13 13.41 69.24 -21.33
N PHE A 14 14.56 68.70 -21.01
CA PHE A 14 14.70 67.30 -20.65
C PHE A 14 14.10 67.10 -19.28
N SER A 15 12.84 66.56 -19.24
CA SER A 15 12.34 65.88 -18.07
C SER A 15 13.09 64.54 -17.96
N PRO A 16 13.72 64.21 -16.84
CA PRO A 16 14.24 62.88 -16.65
C PRO A 16 13.04 61.89 -16.63
N ALA A 17 12.98 61.01 -17.61
CA ALA A 17 12.10 59.86 -17.54
C ALA A 17 12.55 59.10 -16.29
N VAL A 18 11.69 59.18 -15.23
CA VAL A 18 11.78 58.26 -14.11
C VAL A 18 11.53 56.88 -14.71
N SER A 19 12.62 56.16 -14.91
CA SER A 19 12.55 54.71 -15.19
C SER A 19 11.66 54.11 -14.10
N ALA A 20 10.50 53.63 -14.46
CA ALA A 20 9.69 52.81 -13.58
C ALA A 20 10.56 51.63 -13.18
N GLN A 21 11.15 51.72 -11.99
CA GLN A 21 11.88 50.63 -11.38
C GLN A 21 10.92 49.48 -11.35
N GLN A 22 11.26 48.43 -12.12
CA GLN A 22 10.50 47.19 -12.10
C GLN A 22 10.49 46.68 -10.64
N ASN A 23 9.33 46.80 -9.97
CA ASN A 23 9.12 46.39 -8.57
C ASN A 23 9.07 44.86 -8.43
N HIS A 24 9.99 44.14 -9.09
CA HIS A 24 10.05 42.70 -9.01
C HIS A 24 11.38 42.27 -8.41
N ILE A 25 11.30 41.36 -7.44
CA ILE A 25 12.44 40.64 -6.87
C ILE A 25 12.80 39.52 -7.83
N VAL A 26 14.06 39.45 -8.25
CA VAL A 26 14.58 38.39 -9.13
C VAL A 26 15.56 37.55 -8.37
N ILE A 27 15.33 36.24 -8.34
CA ILE A 27 16.22 35.21 -7.82
C ILE A 27 16.53 34.28 -8.98
N GLU A 28 17.79 34.15 -9.40
CA GLU A 28 18.14 33.38 -10.58
C GLU A 28 19.49 32.64 -10.46
N ASN A 29 19.62 31.58 -11.21
CA ASN A 29 20.87 30.89 -11.43
C ASN A 29 21.10 30.63 -12.93
N THR A 30 21.97 29.70 -13.30
CA THR A 30 22.26 29.36 -14.70
C THR A 30 21.03 28.84 -15.44
N ASN A 31 20.15 28.09 -14.76
CA ASN A 31 19.07 27.34 -15.37
C ASN A 31 17.70 28.02 -15.24
N VAL A 32 17.43 28.67 -14.12
CA VAL A 32 16.09 29.19 -13.79
C VAL A 32 16.13 30.64 -13.33
N ARG A 33 15.08 31.40 -13.67
CA ARG A 33 14.77 32.72 -13.13
C ARG A 33 13.40 32.71 -12.44
N TYR A 34 13.40 32.99 -11.15
CA TYR A 34 12.20 33.14 -10.35
C TYR A 34 11.96 34.61 -10.01
N CYS A 35 10.76 35.10 -10.29
CA CYS A 35 10.35 36.48 -10.04
C CYS A 35 9.19 36.55 -9.04
N ILE A 36 9.32 37.49 -8.07
CA ILE A 36 8.34 37.76 -7.03
C ILE A 36 7.98 39.25 -7.08
N SER A 37 6.72 39.60 -6.90
CA SER A 37 6.33 41.04 -6.75
C SER A 37 6.72 41.57 -5.37
N ALA A 38 6.84 42.90 -5.25
CA ALA A 38 7.03 43.55 -3.96
C ALA A 38 5.90 43.25 -2.94
N GLN A 39 4.73 42.76 -3.40
CA GLN A 39 3.58 42.38 -2.57
C GLN A 39 3.59 40.88 -2.24
N GLY A 40 4.69 40.16 -2.50
CA GLY A 40 4.83 38.76 -2.17
C GLY A 40 4.07 37.79 -3.08
N ARG A 41 3.71 38.21 -4.31
CA ARG A 41 3.06 37.32 -5.28
C ARG A 41 4.08 36.68 -6.22
N ASN A 42 3.88 35.42 -6.57
CA ASN A 42 4.65 34.77 -7.63
C ASN A 42 4.33 35.43 -8.98
N ILE A 43 5.36 35.74 -9.76
CA ILE A 43 5.22 36.42 -11.06
C ILE A 43 5.60 35.47 -12.19
N SER A 44 6.74 34.79 -12.11
CA SER A 44 7.20 33.84 -13.13
C SER A 44 8.23 32.88 -12.59
N PHE A 45 8.33 31.71 -13.21
CA PHE A 45 9.36 30.70 -12.96
C PHE A 45 9.86 30.17 -14.31
N ILE A 46 10.89 30.81 -14.85
CA ILE A 46 11.29 30.70 -16.25
C ILE A 46 12.51 29.82 -16.40
N ASP A 47 12.43 28.79 -17.28
CA ASP A 47 13.60 28.12 -17.81
C ASP A 47 14.39 29.11 -18.70
N ARG A 48 15.60 29.42 -18.30
CA ARG A 48 16.42 30.43 -18.99
C ARG A 48 16.90 30.01 -20.36
N ALA A 49 16.96 28.70 -20.63
CA ALA A 49 17.40 28.19 -21.91
C ALA A 49 16.28 28.26 -22.96
N SER A 50 15.07 27.88 -22.61
CA SER A 50 13.93 27.86 -23.53
C SER A 50 13.06 29.13 -23.47
N GLY A 51 13.14 29.91 -22.37
CA GLY A 51 12.27 31.04 -22.10
C GLY A 51 10.86 30.66 -21.65
N VAL A 52 10.57 29.39 -21.44
CA VAL A 52 9.24 28.91 -21.01
C VAL A 52 9.02 29.24 -19.54
N ASP A 53 7.88 29.83 -19.26
CA ASP A 53 7.41 30.08 -17.90
C ASP A 53 6.59 28.88 -17.39
N TYR A 54 7.07 28.25 -16.35
CA TYR A 54 6.44 27.09 -15.70
C TYR A 54 5.60 27.46 -14.47
N LEU A 55 5.46 28.75 -14.14
CA LEU A 55 4.57 29.15 -13.06
C LEU A 55 3.10 28.85 -13.44
N LYS A 56 2.33 28.37 -12.47
CA LYS A 56 0.88 28.19 -12.63
C LYS A 56 0.15 29.52 -12.37
N HIS A 57 -0.23 30.21 -13.44
CA HIS A 57 -0.82 31.57 -13.39
C HIS A 57 -2.32 31.61 -13.06
N ASP A 58 -3.00 30.48 -12.96
CA ASP A 58 -4.42 30.38 -12.61
C ASP A 58 -4.69 30.63 -11.11
N THR A 59 -3.64 30.79 -10.30
CA THR A 59 -3.73 31.09 -8.88
C THR A 59 -2.92 32.33 -8.53
N THR A 60 -3.51 33.25 -7.75
CA THR A 60 -2.80 34.40 -7.16
C THR A 60 -2.02 33.94 -5.93
N SER A 61 -1.09 33.02 -6.08
CA SER A 61 -0.39 32.42 -4.95
C SER A 61 0.67 33.36 -4.37
N ALA A 62 0.68 33.46 -3.04
CA ALA A 62 1.77 34.12 -2.32
C ALA A 62 3.04 33.24 -2.38
N CYS A 63 4.22 33.90 -2.41
CA CYS A 63 5.52 33.20 -2.38
C CYS A 63 5.81 32.52 -1.02
N ALA A 64 5.16 33.01 0.05
CA ALA A 64 5.30 32.52 1.41
C ALA A 64 4.01 32.70 2.19
N LEU A 65 3.81 31.87 3.22
CA LEU A 65 2.67 31.89 4.14
C LEU A 65 3.19 31.75 5.57
N VAL A 66 2.56 32.40 6.53
CA VAL A 66 2.79 32.18 7.96
C VAL A 66 1.49 31.73 8.61
N ARG A 67 1.57 30.76 9.51
CA ARG A 67 0.43 30.31 10.32
C ARG A 67 0.58 30.83 11.74
N CYS A 68 -0.46 31.56 12.20
CA CYS A 68 -0.57 32.09 13.55
C CYS A 68 -1.97 31.80 14.09
N SER A 69 -2.07 31.21 15.28
CA SER A 69 -3.35 30.89 15.93
C SER A 69 -4.33 30.14 15.00
N ASP A 70 -3.86 29.07 14.36
CA ASP A 70 -4.60 28.22 13.43
C ASP A 70 -5.07 28.89 12.12
N VAL A 71 -4.62 30.12 11.80
CA VAL A 71 -4.96 30.85 10.57
C VAL A 71 -3.69 31.07 9.72
N GLU A 72 -3.81 30.87 8.41
CA GLU A 72 -2.74 31.15 7.45
C GLU A 72 -2.84 32.55 6.88
N TYR A 73 -1.72 33.29 6.88
CA TYR A 73 -1.59 34.63 6.35
C TYR A 73 -0.56 34.68 5.23
N PRO A 74 -0.89 35.23 4.05
CA PRO A 74 0.04 35.37 2.95
C PRO A 74 1.04 36.50 3.16
N ALA A 75 2.20 36.39 2.51
CA ALA A 75 3.14 37.49 2.43
C ALA A 75 2.50 38.75 1.81
N THR A 76 2.76 39.89 2.42
CA THR A 76 2.19 41.20 2.02
C THR A 76 3.23 42.18 1.48
N SER A 77 4.51 42.01 1.88
CA SER A 77 5.63 42.80 1.40
C SER A 77 6.88 41.91 1.30
N VAL A 78 7.64 42.08 0.23
CA VAL A 78 8.90 41.34 0.02
C VAL A 78 9.94 42.29 -0.58
N PHE A 79 11.18 42.20 -0.09
CA PHE A 79 12.30 42.92 -0.68
C PHE A 79 13.61 42.13 -0.50
N LEU A 80 14.52 42.27 -1.47
CA LEU A 80 15.80 41.58 -1.48
C LEU A 80 16.93 42.60 -1.42
N VAL A 81 17.76 42.56 -0.39
CA VAL A 81 18.93 43.43 -0.23
C VAL A 81 20.13 42.60 0.21
N ASN A 82 21.21 42.69 -0.54
CA ASN A 82 22.45 41.99 -0.23
C ASN A 82 22.31 40.48 0.06
N GLY A 83 21.51 39.78 -0.74
CA GLY A 83 21.27 38.35 -0.58
C GLY A 83 20.26 37.98 0.55
N ARG A 84 19.70 38.97 1.24
CA ARG A 84 18.67 38.76 2.27
C ARG A 84 17.31 39.12 1.73
N LEU A 85 16.45 38.10 1.64
CA LEU A 85 15.05 38.22 1.26
C LEU A 85 14.23 38.43 2.54
N THR A 86 13.72 39.63 2.71
CA THR A 86 12.81 39.95 3.81
C THR A 86 11.38 39.78 3.35
N ILE A 87 10.60 39.06 4.11
CA ILE A 87 9.18 38.77 3.86
C ILE A 87 8.38 39.27 5.06
N GLU A 88 7.38 40.10 4.81
CA GLU A 88 6.52 40.66 5.86
C GLU A 88 5.10 40.16 5.70
N PHE A 89 4.46 39.90 6.83
CA PHE A 89 3.07 39.45 6.98
C PHE A 89 2.36 40.49 7.85
N SER A 90 1.95 41.58 7.21
CA SER A 90 1.51 42.78 7.91
C SER A 90 0.25 42.56 8.78
N GLU A 91 -0.63 41.62 8.39
CA GLU A 91 -1.87 41.37 9.13
C GLU A 91 -1.62 40.80 10.55
N VAL A 92 -0.48 40.12 10.75
CA VAL A 92 -0.10 39.50 12.03
C VAL A 92 1.21 40.05 12.58
N ASN A 93 1.75 41.10 11.95
CA ASN A 93 3.00 41.76 12.35
C ASN A 93 4.19 40.75 12.48
N VAL A 94 4.28 39.80 11.54
CA VAL A 94 5.37 38.85 11.45
C VAL A 94 6.32 39.25 10.33
N LYS A 95 7.62 39.05 10.58
CA LYS A 95 8.68 39.30 9.60
C LYS A 95 9.65 38.13 9.60
N ALA A 96 9.90 37.57 8.42
CA ALA A 96 10.93 36.56 8.18
C ALA A 96 12.06 37.09 7.31
N VAL A 97 13.30 36.73 7.63
CA VAL A 97 14.48 37.06 6.82
C VAL A 97 15.12 35.75 6.36
N LEU A 98 15.26 35.60 5.05
CA LEU A 98 15.90 34.44 4.42
C LEU A 98 17.21 34.84 3.77
N HIS A 99 18.24 34.07 3.99
CA HIS A 99 19.46 34.15 3.18
C HIS A 99 19.23 33.43 1.85
N VAL A 100 19.52 34.09 0.75
CA VAL A 100 19.37 33.59 -0.62
C VAL A 100 20.75 33.40 -1.23
N GLU A 101 21.07 32.18 -1.57
CA GLU A 101 22.33 31.85 -2.27
C GLU A 101 22.01 31.30 -3.66
N SER A 102 22.32 32.06 -4.68
CA SER A 102 22.18 31.63 -6.08
C SER A 102 23.48 30.92 -6.51
N LEU A 103 23.47 29.58 -6.41
CA LEU A 103 24.54 28.72 -6.86
C LEU A 103 24.35 28.37 -8.35
N ASN A 104 25.38 27.94 -9.03
CA ASN A 104 25.33 27.72 -10.48
C ASN A 104 24.19 26.80 -10.91
N SER A 105 23.98 25.69 -10.19
CA SER A 105 23.02 24.61 -10.56
C SER A 105 21.73 24.60 -9.74
N TYR A 106 21.70 25.27 -8.58
CA TYR A 106 20.53 25.34 -7.71
C TYR A 106 20.50 26.63 -6.89
N ILE A 107 19.37 26.94 -6.25
CA ILE A 107 19.21 28.07 -5.34
C ILE A 107 18.99 27.51 -3.94
N ARG A 108 19.69 28.08 -2.94
CA ARG A 108 19.52 27.69 -1.53
C ARG A 108 18.85 28.85 -0.78
N LEU A 109 17.81 28.51 -0.01
CA LEU A 109 17.16 29.44 0.92
C LEU A 109 17.38 28.94 2.34
N THR A 110 17.79 29.83 3.24
CA THR A 110 17.93 29.56 4.67
C THR A 110 17.18 30.61 5.46
N VAL A 111 16.32 30.22 6.39
CA VAL A 111 15.66 31.13 7.31
C VAL A 111 16.66 31.62 8.34
N GLU A 112 17.05 32.89 8.26
CA GLU A 112 18.02 33.48 9.22
C GLU A 112 17.35 33.91 10.52
N SER A 113 16.16 34.50 10.43
CA SER A 113 15.43 34.96 11.60
C SER A 113 13.93 35.10 11.29
N VAL A 114 13.14 34.94 12.32
CA VAL A 114 11.70 35.21 12.31
C VAL A 114 11.35 36.03 13.54
N SER A 115 10.55 37.08 13.39
CA SER A 115 10.07 37.90 14.49
C SER A 115 8.54 38.06 14.40
N GLY A 116 7.89 38.11 15.54
CA GLY A 116 6.42 38.16 15.71
C GLY A 116 5.96 37.17 16.78
N ASP A 117 4.69 37.26 17.16
CA ASP A 117 4.11 36.45 18.23
C ASP A 117 3.23 35.31 17.66
N ASN A 118 3.09 34.22 18.42
CA ASN A 118 2.19 33.09 18.15
C ASN A 118 2.40 32.42 16.77
N ILE A 119 3.64 32.39 16.31
CA ILE A 119 4.00 31.72 15.04
C ILE A 119 3.98 30.22 15.28
N GLU A 120 3.18 29.48 14.51
CA GLU A 120 3.11 28.01 14.53
C GLU A 120 3.98 27.40 13.44
N SER A 121 3.91 27.96 12.24
CA SER A 121 4.73 27.51 11.10
C SER A 121 4.95 28.63 10.09
N LEU A 122 6.03 28.48 9.33
CA LEU A 122 6.37 29.34 8.20
C LEU A 122 6.58 28.49 6.95
N MET A 123 5.76 28.67 5.94
CA MET A 123 6.00 28.22 4.58
C MET A 123 6.84 29.29 3.88
N PHE A 124 8.15 29.12 3.83
CA PHE A 124 9.08 30.11 3.30
C PHE A 124 9.40 29.94 1.81
N LEU A 125 8.84 28.90 1.20
CA LEU A 125 8.86 28.66 -0.25
C LEU A 125 7.50 28.09 -0.67
N ASN A 126 6.86 28.72 -1.69
CA ASN A 126 5.61 28.27 -2.26
C ASN A 126 5.52 28.68 -3.74
N ILE A 127 5.86 27.77 -4.65
CA ILE A 127 5.87 28.00 -6.10
C ILE A 127 5.01 26.93 -6.77
N PRO A 128 3.75 27.19 -7.15
CA PRO A 128 2.94 26.26 -7.93
C PRO A 128 3.42 26.22 -9.38
N LEU A 129 3.52 25.04 -9.96
CA LEU A 129 4.08 24.83 -11.31
C LEU A 129 3.05 24.21 -12.27
N THR A 130 3.29 24.40 -13.57
CA THR A 130 2.57 23.75 -14.66
C THR A 130 3.18 22.41 -15.05
N LEU A 131 4.37 22.08 -14.55
CA LEU A 131 5.03 20.80 -14.71
C LEU A 131 4.14 19.64 -14.22
N LYS A 132 4.19 18.50 -14.92
CA LYS A 132 3.43 17.29 -14.59
C LYS A 132 4.24 16.23 -13.86
N ALA A 133 5.49 16.55 -13.54
CA ALA A 133 6.44 15.64 -12.91
C ALA A 133 6.69 14.35 -13.73
N ARG A 134 6.73 14.47 -15.05
CA ARG A 134 6.89 13.35 -15.96
C ARG A 134 8.33 13.26 -16.47
N PRO A 135 8.90 12.05 -16.60
CA PRO A 135 10.25 11.88 -17.12
C PRO A 135 10.45 12.34 -18.57
N ASP A 136 9.38 12.47 -19.34
CA ASP A 136 9.40 12.91 -20.75
C ASP A 136 9.29 14.44 -20.91
N GLU A 137 9.15 15.19 -19.83
CA GLU A 137 9.23 16.66 -19.85
C GLU A 137 10.70 17.10 -20.02
N SER A 138 10.92 18.13 -20.83
CA SER A 138 12.28 18.64 -21.10
C SER A 138 12.93 19.35 -19.92
N PHE A 139 12.13 19.84 -18.98
CA PHE A 139 12.54 20.57 -17.80
C PHE A 139 11.88 19.95 -16.56
N GLY A 140 12.60 19.92 -15.45
CA GLY A 140 12.16 19.38 -14.19
C GLY A 140 12.56 20.25 -13.01
N SER A 141 11.86 20.07 -11.89
CA SER A 141 12.16 20.80 -10.66
C SER A 141 11.97 19.94 -9.41
N CYS A 142 12.70 20.28 -8.34
CA CYS A 142 12.65 19.60 -7.06
C CYS A 142 12.98 20.61 -5.94
N ALA A 143 12.15 20.67 -4.90
CA ALA A 143 12.50 21.27 -3.61
C ALA A 143 13.07 20.15 -2.74
N LEU A 144 14.32 20.29 -2.29
CA LEU A 144 15.01 19.34 -1.45
C LEU A 144 15.30 19.95 -0.08
N SER A 145 14.79 19.37 0.98
CA SER A 145 15.12 19.74 2.35
C SER A 145 16.60 19.51 2.64
N LEU A 146 17.23 20.45 3.32
CA LEU A 146 18.67 20.40 3.66
C LEU A 146 18.94 20.24 5.16
N ASN A 147 17.92 20.05 5.97
CA ASN A 147 18.06 19.65 7.38
C ASN A 147 16.75 19.09 7.93
N LEU A 148 16.82 18.50 9.13
CA LEU A 148 15.71 17.79 9.76
C LEU A 148 14.48 18.67 10.04
N ILE A 149 14.67 19.96 10.35
CA ILE A 149 13.57 20.87 10.71
C ILE A 149 12.80 21.44 9.53
N THR A 150 13.27 21.19 8.30
CA THR A 150 12.63 21.65 7.07
C THR A 150 11.79 20.54 6.45
N ARG A 151 10.50 20.79 6.28
CA ARG A 151 9.58 19.91 5.56
C ARG A 151 9.39 20.39 4.13
N VAL A 152 9.41 19.47 3.16
CA VAL A 152 8.93 19.70 1.80
C VAL A 152 7.66 18.88 1.57
N ASN A 153 6.70 19.42 0.81
CA ASN A 153 5.38 18.78 0.68
C ASN A 153 5.36 17.62 -0.32
N GLN A 154 6.23 17.63 -1.30
CA GLN A 154 6.37 16.52 -2.25
C GLN A 154 7.66 15.77 -2.00
N LEU A 155 7.65 14.47 -2.26
CA LEU A 155 8.86 13.66 -2.18
C LEU A 155 9.93 14.19 -3.14
N PRO A 156 11.21 14.13 -2.77
CA PRO A 156 12.30 14.43 -3.68
C PRO A 156 12.24 13.56 -4.95
N ALA A 157 11.89 14.20 -6.06
CA ALA A 157 11.69 13.64 -7.39
C ALA A 157 11.45 14.80 -8.36
N LEU A 158 10.91 14.54 -9.55
CA LEU A 158 10.25 15.57 -10.33
C LEU A 158 8.98 16.02 -9.60
N GLN A 159 8.81 17.33 -9.41
CA GLN A 159 7.72 17.89 -8.60
C GLN A 159 6.83 18.83 -9.41
N THR A 160 5.57 18.95 -9.00
CA THR A 160 4.55 19.83 -9.61
C THR A 160 4.38 21.15 -8.86
N SER A 161 5.00 21.26 -7.70
CA SER A 161 5.09 22.49 -6.89
C SER A 161 6.33 22.44 -6.01
N LEU A 162 6.91 23.59 -5.72
CA LEU A 162 8.05 23.70 -4.83
C LEU A 162 7.62 24.37 -3.54
N GLN A 163 7.60 23.61 -2.45
CA GLN A 163 7.13 24.09 -1.15
C GLN A 163 8.06 23.64 -0.03
N ALA A 164 8.40 24.57 0.87
CA ALA A 164 9.18 24.29 2.06
C ALA A 164 8.60 25.00 3.28
N LEU A 165 8.47 24.24 4.37
CA LEU A 165 7.87 24.65 5.63
C LEU A 165 8.80 24.36 6.79
N CYS A 166 8.70 25.16 7.84
CA CYS A 166 9.25 24.88 9.15
C CYS A 166 8.24 25.22 10.25
N TYR A 167 8.44 24.68 11.44
CA TYR A 167 7.49 24.73 12.55
C TYR A 167 8.18 25.23 13.81
N ASP A 168 7.56 26.10 14.57
CA ASP A 168 8.11 26.62 15.82
C ASP A 168 8.52 25.52 16.80
N LYS A 169 7.67 24.50 16.94
CA LYS A 169 7.94 23.32 17.82
C LYS A 169 9.18 22.51 17.47
N PHE A 170 9.72 22.63 16.24
CA PHE A 170 10.97 21.95 15.80
C PHE A 170 12.11 22.94 15.54
N GLY A 171 11.82 24.23 15.55
CA GLY A 171 12.70 25.33 15.19
C GLY A 171 12.38 25.88 13.80
N ILE A 172 12.37 27.21 13.70
CA ILE A 172 12.16 27.93 12.43
C ILE A 172 13.51 28.44 11.89
N GLU A 173 14.29 29.06 12.74
CA GLU A 173 15.61 29.58 12.35
C GLU A 173 16.58 28.46 12.00
N GLY A 174 17.27 28.59 10.90
CA GLY A 174 18.13 27.58 10.31
C GLY A 174 17.42 26.64 9.33
N ALA A 175 16.07 26.68 9.18
CA ALA A 175 15.36 25.90 8.18
C ALA A 175 15.90 26.19 6.78
N LYS A 176 16.17 25.12 5.99
CA LYS A 176 16.99 25.23 4.78
C LYS A 176 16.46 24.34 3.66
N VAL A 177 16.33 24.91 2.45
CA VAL A 177 15.86 24.18 1.26
C VAL A 177 16.72 24.51 0.04
N ALA A 178 16.95 23.52 -0.82
CA ALA A 178 17.48 23.72 -2.17
C ALA A 178 16.33 23.69 -3.19
N ILE A 179 16.33 24.66 -4.11
CA ILE A 179 15.50 24.72 -5.29
C ILE A 179 16.34 24.24 -6.46
N VAL A 180 16.07 23.04 -6.93
CA VAL A 180 16.67 22.48 -8.15
C VAL A 180 15.67 22.65 -9.28
N ALA A 181 16.09 23.30 -10.36
CA ALA A 181 15.27 23.49 -11.57
C ALA A 181 16.20 23.52 -12.78
N THR A 182 16.10 22.51 -13.65
CA THR A 182 17.12 22.23 -14.68
C THR A 182 16.51 21.29 -15.75
N PRO A 183 17.14 21.14 -16.92
CA PRO A 183 16.76 20.06 -17.85
C PRO A 183 16.61 18.72 -17.14
N THR A 184 15.54 17.97 -17.46
CA THR A 184 15.17 16.75 -16.73
C THR A 184 16.30 15.72 -16.64
N GLU A 185 17.09 15.58 -17.69
CA GLU A 185 18.24 14.67 -17.70
C GLU A 185 19.35 15.06 -16.70
N LYS A 186 19.36 16.29 -16.18
CA LYS A 186 20.36 16.79 -15.21
C LYS A 186 19.86 16.75 -13.77
N ILE A 187 18.58 16.50 -13.53
CA ILE A 187 17.98 16.53 -12.18
C ILE A 187 18.78 15.65 -11.21
N LEU A 188 19.00 14.38 -11.58
CA LEU A 188 19.68 13.42 -10.69
C LEU A 188 21.10 13.86 -10.35
N THR A 189 21.85 14.33 -11.34
CA THR A 189 23.24 14.83 -11.14
C THR A 189 23.25 16.06 -10.25
N THR A 190 22.28 16.96 -10.42
CA THR A 190 22.16 18.16 -9.58
C THR A 190 21.77 17.82 -8.15
N LEU A 191 20.88 16.86 -7.93
CA LEU A 191 20.52 16.39 -6.58
C LEU A 191 21.72 15.74 -5.87
N LYS A 192 22.55 14.98 -6.59
CA LYS A 192 23.82 14.44 -6.06
C LYS A 192 24.73 15.57 -5.58
N GLN A 193 24.90 16.60 -6.41
CA GLN A 193 25.70 17.77 -6.06
C GLN A 193 25.17 18.48 -4.81
N VAL A 194 23.86 18.76 -4.76
CA VAL A 194 23.20 19.42 -3.61
C VAL A 194 23.48 18.67 -2.31
N LEU A 195 23.27 17.34 -2.29
CA LEU A 195 23.49 16.53 -1.09
C LEU A 195 24.97 16.45 -0.69
N THR A 196 25.89 16.41 -1.67
CA THR A 196 27.32 16.40 -1.40
C THR A 196 27.79 17.73 -0.77
N GLU A 197 27.13 18.84 -1.11
CA GLU A 197 27.45 20.17 -0.60
C GLU A 197 26.69 20.54 0.68
N ALA A 198 25.76 19.68 1.15
CA ALA A 198 24.90 19.94 2.31
C ALA A 198 25.49 19.35 3.59
N ASP A 199 26.20 20.17 4.38
CA ASP A 199 26.91 19.71 5.59
C ASP A 199 25.98 19.14 6.69
N GLU A 200 24.73 19.64 6.79
CA GLU A 200 23.78 19.25 7.83
C GLU A 200 22.86 18.10 7.40
N MET A 201 22.95 17.65 6.15
CA MET A 201 22.07 16.65 5.59
C MET A 201 22.77 15.31 5.45
N PRO A 202 22.58 14.38 6.39
CA PRO A 202 23.14 13.05 6.21
C PRO A 202 22.53 12.38 4.99
N HIS A 203 23.35 11.65 4.25
CA HIS A 203 22.93 10.91 3.07
C HIS A 203 23.74 9.63 2.90
N CYS A 204 23.20 8.70 2.11
CA CYS A 204 23.85 7.42 1.83
C CYS A 204 24.23 7.33 0.35
N ILE A 205 25.52 7.12 0.05
CA ILE A 205 26.02 7.03 -1.33
C ILE A 205 25.58 5.76 -2.09
N VAL A 206 24.92 4.82 -1.42
CA VAL A 206 24.30 3.64 -2.05
C VAL A 206 22.78 3.76 -2.14
N ALA A 207 22.25 4.95 -1.84
CA ALA A 207 20.82 5.22 -1.78
C ALA A 207 20.48 6.60 -2.37
N GLY A 208 19.19 6.98 -2.37
CA GLY A 208 18.74 8.26 -2.91
C GLY A 208 19.17 8.46 -4.36
N PRO A 209 19.78 9.60 -4.70
CA PRO A 209 20.18 9.88 -6.08
C PRO A 209 21.26 8.92 -6.63
N TRP A 210 21.95 8.16 -5.78
CA TRP A 210 22.91 7.15 -6.19
C TRP A 210 22.35 5.73 -6.29
N ALA A 211 21.09 5.52 -5.85
CA ALA A 211 20.51 4.19 -5.76
C ALA A 211 20.50 3.44 -7.10
N ASN A 212 20.23 4.14 -8.22
CA ASN A 212 20.23 3.56 -9.56
C ASN A 212 21.62 3.13 -10.06
N ASP A 213 22.71 3.68 -9.49
CA ASP A 213 24.09 3.38 -9.90
C ASP A 213 24.61 2.09 -9.23
N VAL A 214 23.88 1.54 -8.26
CA VAL A 214 24.31 0.43 -7.42
C VAL A 214 23.60 -0.86 -7.82
N PRO A 215 24.30 -1.86 -8.39
CA PRO A 215 23.68 -3.12 -8.85
C PRO A 215 22.93 -3.88 -7.76
N PHE A 216 23.37 -3.77 -6.50
CA PHE A 216 22.69 -4.37 -5.35
C PHE A 216 21.22 -3.95 -5.25
N ASN A 217 20.88 -2.70 -5.54
CA ASN A 217 19.54 -2.15 -5.41
C ASN A 217 18.56 -2.67 -6.47
N HIS A 218 19.07 -3.17 -7.59
CA HIS A 218 18.27 -3.79 -8.66
C HIS A 218 18.04 -5.29 -8.42
N GLY A 219 18.65 -5.87 -7.38
CA GLY A 219 18.52 -7.28 -7.05
C GLY A 219 17.20 -7.60 -6.36
N SER A 220 16.71 -8.81 -6.62
CA SER A 220 15.60 -9.42 -5.88
C SER A 220 16.11 -10.08 -4.60
N TYR A 221 15.24 -10.27 -3.61
CA TYR A 221 15.64 -10.87 -2.34
C TYR A 221 14.65 -11.91 -1.82
N LEU A 222 15.17 -12.78 -0.96
CA LEU A 222 14.45 -13.86 -0.31
C LEU A 222 14.32 -13.57 1.19
N PHE A 223 13.11 -13.72 1.75
CA PHE A 223 12.88 -13.53 3.17
C PHE A 223 13.32 -14.72 3.99
N ASN A 224 14.03 -14.44 5.07
CA ASN A 224 14.35 -15.34 6.16
C ASN A 224 13.62 -14.93 7.44
N PHE A 225 12.64 -15.71 7.86
CA PHE A 225 11.90 -15.51 9.11
C PHE A 225 12.49 -16.29 10.29
N GLY A 226 13.81 -16.46 10.33
CA GLY A 226 14.53 -17.15 11.37
C GLY A 226 14.64 -18.67 11.18
N SER A 227 14.72 -19.12 9.94
CA SER A 227 15.02 -20.51 9.57
C SER A 227 16.46 -20.71 9.06
N LEU A 228 17.16 -19.63 8.70
CA LEU A 228 18.56 -19.63 8.27
C LEU A 228 19.49 -19.83 9.48
N THR A 229 20.28 -20.89 9.47
CA THR A 229 21.21 -21.27 10.52
C THR A 229 22.58 -21.65 9.91
N GLU A 230 23.60 -21.83 10.75
CA GLU A 230 24.92 -22.29 10.28
C GLU A 230 24.86 -23.67 9.59
N SER A 231 23.93 -24.52 10.00
CA SER A 231 23.81 -25.88 9.45
C SER A 231 23.14 -25.91 8.07
N ASN A 232 22.33 -24.91 7.70
CA ASN A 232 21.59 -24.93 6.43
C ASN A 232 21.91 -23.77 5.50
N VAL A 233 22.90 -22.93 5.83
CA VAL A 233 23.21 -21.73 4.99
C VAL A 233 23.61 -22.11 3.56
N ASP A 234 24.20 -23.28 3.33
CA ASP A 234 24.55 -23.72 1.96
C ASP A 234 23.32 -24.09 1.14
N GLU A 235 22.26 -24.57 1.76
CA GLU A 235 20.96 -24.82 1.13
C GLU A 235 20.30 -23.49 0.75
N TRP A 236 20.38 -22.48 1.63
CA TRP A 236 19.92 -21.13 1.36
C TRP A 236 20.68 -20.49 0.21
N ILE A 237 22.00 -20.62 0.18
CA ILE A 237 22.85 -20.14 -0.92
C ILE A 237 22.46 -20.81 -2.23
N SER A 238 22.28 -22.14 -2.22
CA SER A 238 21.84 -22.91 -3.38
C SER A 238 20.48 -22.44 -3.88
N THR A 239 19.52 -22.26 -2.97
CA THR A 239 18.17 -21.80 -3.28
C THR A 239 18.18 -20.38 -3.84
N ALA A 240 18.91 -19.45 -3.22
CA ALA A 240 19.05 -18.08 -3.70
C ALA A 240 19.65 -18.03 -5.12
N ARG A 241 20.70 -18.80 -5.39
CA ARG A 241 21.30 -18.90 -6.71
C ARG A 241 20.34 -19.49 -7.75
N LYS A 242 19.62 -20.54 -7.37
CA LYS A 242 18.59 -21.15 -8.23
C LYS A 242 17.49 -20.16 -8.58
N LEU A 243 17.06 -19.35 -7.62
CA LEU A 243 16.05 -18.32 -7.80
C LEU A 243 16.57 -17.05 -8.52
N GLY A 244 17.86 -16.96 -8.74
CA GLY A 244 18.47 -15.73 -9.28
C GLY A 244 18.42 -14.54 -8.33
N VAL A 245 18.06 -14.73 -7.06
CA VAL A 245 18.05 -13.66 -6.06
C VAL A 245 19.46 -13.41 -5.52
N THR A 246 19.76 -12.17 -5.23
CA THR A 246 21.10 -11.73 -4.84
C THR A 246 21.19 -11.28 -3.38
N GLN A 247 20.09 -11.34 -2.64
CA GLN A 247 20.01 -10.84 -1.27
C GLN A 247 19.12 -11.72 -0.42
N ILE A 248 19.40 -11.77 0.89
CA ILE A 248 18.54 -12.37 1.90
C ILE A 248 18.15 -11.30 2.90
N ASP A 249 16.85 -11.13 3.10
CA ASP A 249 16.25 -10.24 4.06
C ASP A 249 15.94 -10.98 5.35
N ASN A 250 16.50 -10.54 6.47
CA ASN A 250 16.44 -11.20 7.76
C ASN A 250 15.41 -10.52 8.66
N HIS A 251 14.16 -10.94 8.51
CA HIS A 251 13.01 -10.37 9.19
C HIS A 251 12.92 -10.82 10.65
N GLY A 252 12.99 -9.84 11.57
CA GLY A 252 12.86 -10.06 13.01
C GLY A 252 11.51 -10.66 13.43
N GLY A 253 11.41 -11.06 14.68
CA GLY A 253 10.23 -11.65 15.27
C GLY A 253 10.56 -12.81 16.22
N ARG A 254 9.56 -13.41 16.85
CA ARG A 254 9.73 -14.43 17.92
C ARG A 254 10.67 -15.57 17.58
N ASN A 255 10.70 -15.99 16.32
CA ASN A 255 11.51 -17.14 15.90
C ASN A 255 12.94 -16.75 15.56
N PHE A 256 13.26 -15.48 15.48
CA PHE A 256 14.55 -14.97 15.07
C PHE A 256 15.15 -14.05 16.13
N PHE A 257 14.82 -12.76 16.17
CA PHE A 257 15.28 -11.82 17.16
C PHE A 257 14.15 -10.87 17.59
N ARG A 258 14.22 -10.39 18.83
CA ARG A 258 13.23 -9.44 19.37
C ARG A 258 13.46 -8.04 18.81
N PHE A 259 12.39 -7.26 18.72
CA PHE A 259 12.50 -5.86 18.33
C PHE A 259 12.90 -4.97 19.51
N GLY A 260 13.67 -3.92 19.24
CA GLY A 260 14.16 -2.95 20.22
C GLY A 260 15.51 -3.28 20.81
N ASP A 261 15.67 -4.44 21.45
CA ASP A 261 16.94 -4.90 22.02
C ASP A 261 17.71 -5.91 21.15
N PHE A 262 17.07 -6.38 20.09
CA PHE A 262 17.60 -7.29 19.06
C PHE A 262 18.26 -8.56 19.59
N VAL A 263 17.78 -9.10 20.69
CA VAL A 263 18.30 -10.34 21.23
C VAL A 263 17.84 -11.52 20.37
N LEU A 264 18.81 -12.27 19.84
CA LEU A 264 18.56 -13.47 19.03
C LEU A 264 17.97 -14.62 19.86
N ASN A 265 17.24 -15.50 19.18
CA ASN A 265 16.76 -16.75 19.76
C ASN A 265 17.93 -17.70 20.04
N HIS A 266 18.39 -17.76 21.28
CA HIS A 266 19.54 -18.54 21.71
C HIS A 266 19.41 -20.06 21.50
N LYS A 267 18.20 -20.58 21.27
CA LYS A 267 18.01 -22.00 20.93
C LYS A 267 18.52 -22.31 19.52
N LYS A 268 18.43 -21.35 18.61
CA LYS A 268 18.89 -21.51 17.23
C LYS A 268 20.30 -20.95 17.02
N TRP A 269 20.64 -19.89 17.73
CA TRP A 269 21.94 -19.20 17.64
C TRP A 269 22.53 -19.04 19.04
N PRO A 270 23.17 -20.11 19.60
CA PRO A 270 23.60 -20.12 21.00
C PRO A 270 24.62 -19.02 21.35
N GLN A 271 25.46 -18.61 20.41
CA GLN A 271 26.46 -17.55 20.60
C GLN A 271 25.93 -16.17 20.17
N GLY A 272 24.60 -16.05 19.95
CA GLY A 272 23.98 -14.81 19.55
C GLY A 272 24.45 -14.31 18.18
N TRP A 273 24.69 -13.00 18.09
CA TRP A 273 25.09 -12.34 16.85
C TRP A 273 26.47 -12.78 16.31
N ASP A 274 27.34 -13.37 17.13
CA ASP A 274 28.60 -13.91 16.65
C ASP A 274 28.39 -15.11 15.73
N THR A 275 27.43 -15.99 16.04
CA THR A 275 26.99 -17.05 15.12
C THR A 275 26.45 -16.45 13.83
N TYR A 276 25.60 -15.43 13.94
CA TYR A 276 24.98 -14.86 12.74
C TYR A 276 25.97 -14.10 11.84
N ARG A 277 27.00 -13.51 12.41
CA ARG A 277 28.13 -12.90 11.66
C ARG A 277 28.81 -13.90 10.76
N SER A 278 29.00 -15.15 11.23
CA SER A 278 29.59 -16.22 10.39
C SER A 278 28.68 -16.60 9.21
N ILE A 279 27.36 -16.61 9.42
CA ILE A 279 26.37 -16.84 8.36
C ILE A 279 26.44 -15.71 7.32
N VAL A 280 26.39 -14.45 7.74
CA VAL A 280 26.51 -13.29 6.83
C VAL A 280 27.80 -13.35 6.02
N LYS A 281 28.92 -13.71 6.66
CA LYS A 281 30.17 -13.89 5.93
C LYS A 281 30.07 -14.96 4.85
N ARG A 282 29.45 -16.12 5.13
CA ARG A 282 29.26 -17.19 4.12
C ARG A 282 28.36 -16.75 2.97
N LEU A 283 27.34 -15.95 3.25
CA LEU A 283 26.50 -15.33 2.21
C LEU A 283 27.34 -14.40 1.31
N HIS A 284 28.17 -13.54 1.91
CA HIS A 284 29.05 -12.63 1.18
C HIS A 284 30.07 -13.40 0.33
N ASP A 285 30.69 -14.44 0.87
CA ASP A 285 31.61 -15.31 0.13
C ASP A 285 30.94 -15.98 -1.09
N ALA A 286 29.61 -16.12 -1.05
CA ALA A 286 28.78 -16.63 -2.14
C ALA A 286 28.24 -15.55 -3.08
N GLY A 287 28.56 -14.25 -2.83
CA GLY A 287 28.05 -13.10 -3.59
C GLY A 287 26.61 -12.72 -3.28
N ILE A 288 26.10 -13.10 -2.10
CA ILE A 288 24.73 -12.82 -1.65
C ILE A 288 24.78 -11.79 -0.53
N GLY A 289 24.09 -10.66 -0.70
CA GLY A 289 23.94 -9.64 0.31
C GLY A 289 22.99 -10.02 1.43
N SER A 290 23.06 -9.32 2.55
CA SER A 290 22.24 -9.58 3.72
C SER A 290 21.63 -8.30 4.25
N ILE A 291 20.31 -8.29 4.47
CA ILE A 291 19.54 -7.14 4.94
C ILE A 291 19.06 -7.43 6.38
N PHE A 292 19.21 -6.47 7.27
CA PHE A 292 18.69 -6.50 8.63
C PHE A 292 17.30 -5.86 8.65
N HIS A 293 16.26 -6.67 8.88
CA HIS A 293 14.86 -6.25 8.80
C HIS A 293 14.22 -6.21 10.19
N THR A 294 13.72 -5.05 10.57
CA THR A 294 13.18 -4.80 11.90
C THR A 294 11.94 -3.91 11.83
N TYR A 295 11.16 -3.90 12.90
CA TYR A 295 10.02 -3.01 13.07
C TYR A 295 10.46 -1.66 13.67
N ALA A 296 11.23 -0.90 12.88
CA ALA A 296 11.69 0.45 13.22
C ALA A 296 11.99 0.63 14.73
N PHE A 297 11.38 1.61 15.39
CA PHE A 297 11.58 1.95 16.79
C PHE A 297 10.72 1.13 17.77
N PHE A 298 9.88 0.20 17.30
CA PHE A 298 8.97 -0.56 18.16
C PHE A 298 9.69 -1.58 19.03
N ILE A 299 9.10 -1.87 20.20
CA ILE A 299 9.74 -2.61 21.31
C ILE A 299 8.93 -3.86 21.62
N ASP A 300 9.56 -5.02 21.51
CA ASP A 300 8.97 -6.30 21.91
C ASP A 300 8.67 -6.33 23.42
N LYS A 301 7.52 -6.90 23.79
CA LYS A 301 7.07 -7.01 25.19
C LYS A 301 7.98 -7.90 26.06
N GLN A 302 8.89 -8.65 25.46
CA GLN A 302 9.89 -9.45 26.18
C GLN A 302 11.29 -8.82 26.19
N SER A 303 11.44 -7.60 25.66
CA SER A 303 12.72 -6.92 25.62
C SER A 303 13.15 -6.44 27.02
N LYS A 304 14.46 -6.16 27.17
CA LYS A 304 15.02 -5.56 28.39
C LYS A 304 14.36 -4.23 28.82
N TYR A 305 13.70 -3.56 27.88
CA TYR A 305 12.97 -2.31 28.12
C TYR A 305 11.58 -2.52 28.74
N VAL A 306 11.12 -3.76 28.80
CA VAL A 306 9.77 -4.10 29.26
C VAL A 306 9.80 -5.02 30.47
N THR A 307 10.74 -5.96 30.51
CA THR A 307 10.84 -6.98 31.55
C THR A 307 12.29 -7.15 32.02
N PRO A 308 12.55 -7.40 33.31
CA PRO A 308 11.61 -7.56 34.42
C PRO A 308 11.09 -6.24 35.03
N VAL A 309 11.67 -5.11 34.66
CA VAL A 309 11.26 -3.76 35.11
C VAL A 309 11.03 -2.89 33.88
N PRO A 310 9.82 -2.37 33.69
CA PRO A 310 9.52 -1.57 32.52
C PRO A 310 10.24 -0.22 32.53
N ASP A 311 10.79 0.17 31.40
CA ASP A 311 11.47 1.44 31.25
C ASP A 311 10.47 2.60 31.34
N LYS A 312 10.79 3.58 32.19
CA LYS A 312 9.95 4.78 32.38
C LYS A 312 9.83 5.65 31.14
N ARG A 313 10.72 5.47 30.16
CA ARG A 313 10.74 6.16 28.86
C ARG A 313 9.81 5.54 27.80
N LEU A 314 9.10 4.45 28.11
CA LEU A 314 8.00 3.96 27.26
C LEU A 314 6.91 5.03 27.15
N ASP A 315 6.31 5.21 25.98
CA ASP A 315 5.28 6.24 25.75
C ASP A 315 3.90 5.78 26.21
N ALA A 316 3.03 6.74 26.49
CA ALA A 316 1.68 6.49 26.98
C ALA A 316 0.67 7.42 26.29
N PHE A 317 -0.54 6.91 26.05
CA PHE A 317 -1.66 7.73 25.58
C PHE A 317 -2.09 8.75 26.62
N ARG A 318 -2.23 8.28 27.88
CA ARG A 318 -2.66 9.10 29.01
C ARG A 318 -2.26 8.46 30.33
N THR A 319 -2.43 9.22 31.41
CA THR A 319 -2.13 8.78 32.77
C THR A 319 -3.39 8.85 33.63
N PHE A 320 -3.67 7.80 34.35
CA PHE A 320 -4.72 7.69 35.34
C PHE A 320 -4.15 7.83 36.75
N THR A 321 -5.00 8.16 37.72
CA THR A 321 -4.66 8.26 39.12
C THR A 321 -5.47 7.24 39.91
N LEU A 322 -4.84 6.35 40.64
CA LEU A 322 -5.53 5.37 41.46
C LEU A 322 -6.46 6.06 42.46
N ALA A 323 -7.74 5.70 42.49
CA ALA A 323 -8.74 6.23 43.40
C ALA A 323 -8.62 5.62 44.80
N GLU A 324 -8.00 4.45 44.93
CA GLU A 324 -7.77 3.69 46.14
C GLU A 324 -6.43 2.95 46.10
N THR A 325 -6.01 2.42 47.24
CA THR A 325 -4.82 1.56 47.30
C THR A 325 -5.20 0.18 46.76
N ILE A 326 -4.37 -0.37 45.89
CA ILE A 326 -4.53 -1.73 45.40
C ILE A 326 -3.40 -2.62 45.89
N ASP A 327 -3.75 -3.90 46.14
CA ASP A 327 -2.77 -4.94 46.46
C ASP A 327 -2.33 -5.76 45.23
N SER A 328 -1.35 -6.62 45.46
CA SER A 328 -0.75 -7.41 44.38
C SER A 328 -1.72 -8.39 43.68
N ASN A 329 -2.88 -8.68 44.25
CA ASN A 329 -3.84 -9.68 43.78
C ASN A 329 -5.15 -9.09 43.26
N ASP A 330 -5.33 -7.76 43.41
CA ASP A 330 -6.57 -7.13 42.98
C ASP A 330 -6.81 -7.34 41.48
N ALA A 331 -8.03 -7.79 41.18
CA ALA A 331 -8.47 -8.06 39.83
C ALA A 331 -9.23 -6.88 39.15
N GLU A 332 -9.40 -5.80 39.94
CA GLU A 332 -10.06 -4.56 39.52
C GLU A 332 -9.22 -3.37 39.99
N ILE A 333 -9.21 -2.31 39.21
CA ILE A 333 -8.45 -1.09 39.49
C ILE A 333 -9.36 0.11 39.29
N THR A 334 -9.69 0.80 40.40
CA THR A 334 -10.48 2.02 40.37
C THR A 334 -9.59 3.25 40.17
N VAL A 335 -9.98 4.14 39.27
CA VAL A 335 -9.23 5.36 38.92
C VAL A 335 -10.13 6.59 38.97
N ASN A 336 -9.52 7.78 39.03
CA ASN A 336 -10.26 9.04 39.12
C ASN A 336 -10.74 9.53 37.76
N GLU A 337 -9.99 9.26 36.71
CA GLU A 337 -10.27 9.72 35.35
C GLU A 337 -11.15 8.73 34.58
N SER A 338 -11.94 9.22 33.64
CA SER A 338 -12.86 8.39 32.83
C SER A 338 -12.14 7.32 32.01
N THR A 339 -12.64 6.10 32.07
CA THR A 339 -12.23 4.95 31.25
C THR A 339 -13.16 4.74 30.04
N SER A 340 -14.22 5.56 29.91
CA SER A 340 -15.20 5.46 28.82
C SER A 340 -14.53 5.57 27.45
N GLY A 341 -15.00 4.75 26.52
CA GLY A 341 -14.55 4.72 25.14
C GLY A 341 -13.15 4.12 24.91
N MET A 342 -12.50 3.56 25.96
CA MET A 342 -11.23 2.86 25.77
C MET A 342 -11.42 1.53 25.06
N SER A 343 -10.52 1.25 24.12
CA SER A 343 -10.45 -0.05 23.48
C SER A 343 -9.93 -1.12 24.43
N THR A 344 -10.51 -2.32 24.33
CA THR A 344 -10.04 -3.53 25.04
C THR A 344 -9.36 -4.51 24.08
N VAL A 345 -9.06 -4.08 22.88
CA VAL A 345 -8.39 -4.86 21.83
C VAL A 345 -6.88 -4.61 21.87
N THR A 346 -6.09 -5.64 21.57
CA THR A 346 -4.61 -5.59 21.52
C THR A 346 -4.11 -6.39 20.31
N GLY A 347 -2.86 -6.17 19.90
CA GLY A 347 -2.25 -6.84 18.75
C GLY A 347 -2.14 -5.92 17.54
N PHE A 348 -2.43 -6.43 16.35
CA PHE A 348 -2.32 -5.70 15.08
C PHE A 348 -3.54 -4.85 14.72
N PHE A 349 -4.32 -4.41 15.69
CA PHE A 349 -5.50 -3.58 15.48
C PHE A 349 -5.22 -2.11 15.76
N GLU A 350 -5.98 -1.20 15.14
CA GLU A 350 -5.87 0.23 15.41
C GLU A 350 -6.31 0.61 16.83
N HIS A 351 -5.69 1.66 17.34
CA HIS A 351 -6.04 2.28 18.63
C HIS A 351 -6.15 1.30 19.79
N ASN A 352 -5.28 0.33 19.81
CA ASN A 352 -5.29 -0.73 20.79
C ASN A 352 -4.14 -0.59 21.77
N SER A 353 -4.47 -0.76 23.02
CA SER A 353 -3.55 -1.13 24.09
C SER A 353 -4.38 -1.48 25.32
N VAL A 354 -3.98 -2.52 25.98
CA VAL A 354 -4.61 -2.98 27.21
C VAL A 354 -3.58 -2.98 28.37
N ILE A 355 -2.57 -2.11 28.30
CA ILE A 355 -1.41 -2.15 29.21
C ILE A 355 -1.36 -0.90 30.08
N LEU A 356 -1.38 -1.10 31.38
CA LEU A 356 -1.11 -0.08 32.38
C LEU A 356 0.30 -0.28 32.96
N HIS A 357 1.03 0.81 33.16
CA HIS A 357 2.32 0.85 33.81
C HIS A 357 2.22 1.62 35.13
N ILE A 358 2.43 0.92 36.26
CA ILE A 358 2.35 1.49 37.61
C ILE A 358 3.64 1.11 38.39
N GLY A 359 4.47 2.10 38.72
CA GLY A 359 5.74 1.82 39.34
C GLY A 359 6.64 0.95 38.50
N ASP A 360 7.00 -0.23 38.99
CA ASP A 360 7.81 -1.22 38.25
C ASP A 360 6.95 -2.39 37.72
N GLU A 361 5.63 -2.25 37.69
CA GLU A 361 4.70 -3.27 37.28
C GLU A 361 3.98 -2.90 35.97
N LEU A 362 3.81 -3.89 35.08
CA LEU A 362 2.86 -3.85 33.99
C LEU A 362 1.63 -4.69 34.33
N ILE A 363 0.47 -4.15 33.99
CA ILE A 363 -0.84 -4.75 34.24
C ILE A 363 -1.60 -4.73 32.92
N THR A 364 -2.26 -5.84 32.55
CA THR A 364 -3.19 -5.82 31.42
C THR A 364 -4.62 -5.88 31.94
N PHE A 365 -5.55 -5.24 31.21
CA PHE A 365 -6.99 -5.27 31.51
C PHE A 365 -7.78 -5.91 30.38
N GLY A 366 -8.91 -6.54 30.70
CA GLY A 366 -9.79 -7.17 29.73
C GLY A 366 -11.06 -6.37 29.47
N ALA A 367 -11.47 -5.49 30.40
CA ALA A 367 -12.64 -4.65 30.24
C ALA A 367 -12.47 -3.32 30.98
N VAL A 368 -13.33 -2.35 30.65
CA VAL A 368 -13.36 -1.03 31.28
C VAL A 368 -14.80 -0.60 31.55
N SER A 369 -15.04 0.13 32.65
CA SER A 369 -16.35 0.72 32.90
C SER A 369 -16.62 1.88 31.94
N GLN A 370 -17.88 2.00 31.49
CA GLN A 370 -18.35 3.09 30.62
C GLN A 370 -18.96 4.26 31.41
N GLU A 371 -19.23 4.02 32.71
CA GLU A 371 -19.80 4.97 33.67
C GLU A 371 -19.06 4.88 35.02
N PRO A 372 -19.11 5.90 35.87
CA PRO A 372 -18.53 5.83 37.22
C PRO A 372 -19.16 4.68 38.07
N PRO A 373 -18.36 4.01 38.90
CA PRO A 373 -16.94 4.24 39.16
C PRO A 373 -16.07 3.81 37.98
N TRP A 374 -15.06 4.62 37.65
CA TRP A 374 -14.16 4.33 36.56
C TRP A 374 -13.20 3.20 36.92
N GLN A 375 -13.30 2.09 36.21
CA GLN A 375 -12.56 0.87 36.56
C GLN A 375 -11.96 0.17 35.35
N PHE A 376 -10.81 -0.43 35.59
CA PHE A 376 -10.23 -1.49 34.75
C PHE A 376 -10.57 -2.83 35.42
N THR A 377 -11.18 -3.75 34.69
CA THR A 377 -11.59 -5.07 35.19
C THR A 377 -10.94 -6.20 34.43
N ASN A 378 -11.03 -7.42 34.93
CA ASN A 378 -10.35 -8.59 34.38
C ASN A 378 -8.84 -8.34 34.23
N VAL A 379 -8.21 -7.71 35.21
CA VAL A 379 -6.80 -7.35 35.15
C VAL A 379 -5.92 -8.57 35.42
N LYS A 380 -4.80 -8.60 34.70
CA LYS A 380 -3.71 -9.54 34.97
C LYS A 380 -2.52 -8.77 35.50
N ARG A 381 -2.17 -9.03 36.74
CA ARG A 381 -1.07 -8.42 37.46
C ARG A 381 0.28 -8.99 37.01
N GLY A 382 1.32 -8.19 37.10
CA GLY A 382 2.66 -8.64 36.72
C GLY A 382 2.81 -9.08 35.28
N ALA A 383 2.14 -8.40 34.35
CA ALA A 383 2.13 -8.76 32.94
C ALA A 383 3.56 -8.72 32.35
N PHE A 384 3.77 -9.55 31.33
CA PHE A 384 5.04 -9.65 30.57
C PHE A 384 6.28 -9.95 31.41
N GLY A 385 6.12 -10.60 32.58
CA GLY A 385 7.24 -10.98 33.46
C GLY A 385 7.67 -9.92 34.44
N THR A 386 6.91 -8.83 34.59
CA THR A 386 7.07 -7.88 35.70
C THR A 386 6.51 -8.47 37.00
N LYS A 387 6.82 -7.88 38.14
CA LYS A 387 6.38 -8.39 39.45
C LYS A 387 5.14 -7.65 39.94
N PRO A 388 4.06 -8.36 40.35
CA PRO A 388 2.93 -7.74 41.02
C PRO A 388 3.35 -7.04 42.32
N ALA A 389 2.84 -5.85 42.56
CA ALA A 389 3.14 -5.05 43.70
C ALA A 389 1.89 -4.31 44.21
N SER A 390 1.93 -3.90 45.50
CA SER A 390 0.93 -3.00 46.07
C SER A 390 1.21 -1.57 45.63
N HIS A 391 0.14 -0.85 45.21
CA HIS A 391 0.24 0.55 44.81
C HIS A 391 -0.72 1.41 45.64
N LYS A 392 -0.20 2.49 46.18
CA LYS A 392 -0.99 3.39 47.06
C LYS A 392 -1.99 4.21 46.25
N LYS A 393 -3.11 4.58 46.86
CA LYS A 393 -4.00 5.63 46.35
C LYS A 393 -3.21 6.84 45.86
N GLY A 394 -3.56 7.39 44.74
CA GLY A 394 -2.87 8.52 44.09
C GLY A 394 -1.69 8.11 43.19
N ALA A 395 -1.28 6.83 43.18
CA ALA A 395 -0.26 6.36 42.26
C ALA A 395 -0.70 6.57 40.81
N LYS A 396 0.27 6.82 39.93
CA LYS A 396 0.01 7.08 38.50
C LYS A 396 0.06 5.78 37.73
N ALA A 397 -1.05 5.49 37.03
CA ALA A 397 -1.20 4.38 36.09
C ALA A 397 -1.13 4.92 34.66
N ARG A 398 -0.04 4.66 33.98
CA ARG A 398 0.18 5.13 32.59
C ARG A 398 -0.37 4.09 31.61
N HIS A 399 -1.33 4.48 30.76
CA HIS A 399 -1.82 3.64 29.66
C HIS A 399 -0.82 3.68 28.52
N LEU A 400 0.02 2.64 28.41
CA LEU A 400 1.11 2.59 27.44
C LEU A 400 0.57 2.53 26.01
N LYS A 401 1.29 3.17 25.07
CA LYS A 401 1.04 3.07 23.65
C LYS A 401 1.48 1.72 23.11
N GLU A 402 0.65 1.17 22.23
CA GLU A 402 0.94 -0.06 21.51
C GLU A 402 0.62 0.13 20.03
N CYS A 403 1.46 -0.41 19.15
CA CYS A 403 1.25 -0.47 17.72
C CYS A 403 1.89 -1.75 17.19
N PHE A 404 1.25 -2.44 16.25
CA PHE A 404 1.69 -3.76 15.74
C PHE A 404 1.92 -4.82 16.84
N GLY A 405 1.21 -4.71 17.95
CA GLY A 405 1.41 -5.57 19.13
C GLY A 405 2.68 -5.29 19.93
N LEU A 406 3.36 -4.17 19.65
CA LEU A 406 4.64 -3.76 20.21
C LEU A 406 4.50 -2.44 20.98
N LEU A 407 5.35 -2.20 21.97
CA LEU A 407 5.39 -0.97 22.72
C LEU A 407 6.17 0.14 22.01
N VAL A 408 5.92 1.38 22.43
CA VAL A 408 6.39 2.59 21.74
C VAL A 408 7.32 3.37 22.67
N PRO A 409 8.52 3.79 22.22
CA PRO A 409 9.37 4.69 22.98
C PRO A 409 8.80 6.11 23.00
N ASN A 410 8.98 6.84 24.09
CA ASN A 410 8.66 8.27 24.13
C ASN A 410 9.68 9.04 23.27
N PRO A 411 9.26 9.69 22.19
CA PRO A 411 10.18 10.34 21.26
C PRO A 411 10.95 11.53 21.88
N ASN A 412 10.42 12.12 22.97
CA ASN A 412 11.09 13.18 23.73
C ASN A 412 12.10 12.64 24.77
N SER A 413 12.33 11.32 24.79
CA SER A 413 13.30 10.69 25.68
C SER A 413 14.48 10.12 24.88
N SER A 414 15.56 9.82 25.59
CA SER A 414 16.73 9.15 25.00
C SER A 414 16.47 7.71 24.51
N LEU A 415 15.27 7.13 24.74
CA LEU A 415 14.98 5.75 24.34
C LEU A 415 14.90 5.58 22.84
N LEU A 416 14.32 6.57 22.12
CA LEU A 416 14.27 6.55 20.67
C LEU A 416 15.68 6.50 20.04
N GLU A 417 16.59 7.33 20.58
CA GLU A 417 17.98 7.40 20.14
C GLU A 417 18.78 6.13 20.51
N GLU A 418 18.49 5.55 21.69
CA GLU A 418 19.10 4.28 22.11
C GLU A 418 18.71 3.13 21.19
N ILE A 419 17.43 3.05 20.79
CA ILE A 419 16.97 2.02 19.85
C ILE A 419 17.60 2.24 18.46
N ALA A 420 17.69 3.48 17.98
CA ALA A 420 18.38 3.79 16.74
C ALA A 420 19.86 3.32 16.75
N ARG A 421 20.55 3.56 17.86
CA ARG A 421 21.92 3.08 18.07
C ARG A 421 22.02 1.56 18.06
N ASN A 422 21.07 0.87 18.72
CA ASN A 422 21.04 -0.61 18.68
C ASN A 422 20.95 -1.15 17.24
N HIS A 423 20.22 -0.50 16.34
CA HIS A 423 20.20 -0.87 14.92
C HIS A 423 21.59 -0.77 14.29
N ALA A 424 22.22 0.38 14.42
CA ALA A 424 23.54 0.60 13.88
C ALA A 424 24.59 -0.38 14.47
N ASP A 425 24.52 -0.69 15.75
CA ASP A 425 25.43 -1.61 16.40
C ASP A 425 25.32 -3.03 15.84
N ILE A 426 24.10 -3.53 15.59
CA ILE A 426 23.90 -4.85 14.98
C ILE A 426 24.39 -4.85 13.52
N VAL A 427 24.01 -3.82 12.74
CA VAL A 427 24.43 -3.71 11.34
C VAL A 427 25.96 -3.64 11.22
N ASN A 428 26.61 -2.83 12.06
CA ASN A 428 28.07 -2.71 12.08
C ASN A 428 28.74 -4.01 12.51
N SER A 429 28.23 -4.70 13.53
CA SER A 429 28.84 -5.91 14.09
C SER A 429 28.72 -7.11 13.16
N CYS A 430 27.60 -7.26 12.47
CA CYS A 430 27.36 -8.38 11.54
C CYS A 430 27.72 -8.06 10.09
N ASN A 431 28.08 -6.81 9.79
CA ASN A 431 28.41 -6.34 8.45
C ASN A 431 27.25 -6.46 7.44
N PHE A 432 25.99 -6.21 7.88
CA PHE A 432 24.85 -6.18 6.97
C PHE A 432 24.99 -5.14 5.86
N ASP A 433 24.40 -5.41 4.70
CA ASP A 433 24.46 -4.55 3.51
C ASP A 433 23.31 -3.58 3.41
N GLY A 434 22.20 -3.88 4.09
CA GLY A 434 21.00 -3.06 4.11
C GLY A 434 20.27 -3.14 5.44
N ILE A 435 19.40 -2.15 5.68
CA ILE A 435 18.43 -2.13 6.77
C ILE A 435 17.04 -2.06 6.14
N TYR A 436 16.10 -2.86 6.63
CA TYR A 436 14.69 -2.68 6.37
C TYR A 436 14.00 -2.18 7.64
N LEU A 437 13.45 -0.97 7.60
CA LEU A 437 12.65 -0.40 8.66
C LEU A 437 11.17 -0.60 8.33
N ASP A 438 10.66 -1.79 8.64
CA ASP A 438 9.24 -2.09 8.54
C ASP A 438 8.47 -1.43 9.70
N ALA A 439 7.14 -1.38 9.57
CA ALA A 439 6.25 -0.74 10.56
C ALA A 439 6.50 0.77 10.81
N ILE A 440 7.43 1.41 10.08
CA ILE A 440 7.65 2.86 10.22
C ILE A 440 6.45 3.67 9.71
N ASP A 441 5.56 3.06 8.92
CA ASP A 441 4.24 3.61 8.56
C ASP A 441 3.32 3.82 9.77
N GLY A 442 3.54 3.11 10.88
CA GLY A 442 2.89 3.34 12.17
C GLY A 442 3.43 4.52 12.97
N SER A 443 4.33 5.35 12.42
CA SER A 443 4.99 6.45 13.16
C SER A 443 4.03 7.54 13.66
N SER A 444 2.80 7.63 13.14
CA SER A 444 1.76 8.52 13.68
C SER A 444 1.45 8.27 15.17
N ILE A 445 1.75 7.06 15.68
CA ILE A 445 1.61 6.74 17.12
C ILE A 445 2.51 7.58 18.01
N LEU A 446 3.61 8.12 17.50
CA LEU A 446 4.54 8.93 18.29
C LEU A 446 3.89 10.24 18.76
N ARG A 447 3.45 11.09 17.83
CA ARG A 447 2.84 12.40 18.15
C ARG A 447 1.72 12.79 17.15
N GLY A 448 1.07 11.83 16.51
CA GLY A 448 0.02 12.07 15.54
C GLY A 448 0.53 12.28 14.10
N PRO A 449 -0.40 12.38 13.15
CA PRO A 449 -0.07 12.42 11.71
C PRO A 449 0.67 13.70 11.29
N ASP A 450 0.53 14.79 12.03
CA ASP A 450 1.15 16.08 11.69
C ASP A 450 2.64 16.15 12.06
N GLU A 451 3.07 15.36 13.03
CA GLU A 451 4.45 15.36 13.54
C GLU A 451 5.23 14.09 13.22
N CYS A 452 4.55 13.02 12.79
CA CYS A 452 5.18 11.70 12.63
C CYS A 452 6.37 11.72 11.66
N TRP A 453 6.33 12.54 10.63
CA TRP A 453 7.43 12.71 9.68
C TRP A 453 8.73 13.13 10.40
N TYR A 454 8.67 14.11 11.31
CA TYR A 454 9.84 14.62 12.02
C TYR A 454 10.49 13.56 12.92
N TRP A 455 9.66 12.85 13.69
CA TRP A 455 10.16 11.83 14.63
C TRP A 455 10.68 10.59 13.91
N ALA A 456 10.05 10.19 12.83
CA ALA A 456 10.53 9.11 11.98
C ALA A 456 11.85 9.49 11.28
N ASP A 457 11.94 10.69 10.73
CA ASP A 457 13.16 11.20 10.12
C ASP A 457 14.31 11.33 11.14
N LYS A 458 14.02 11.86 12.34
CA LYS A 458 14.99 11.93 13.44
C LYS A 458 15.54 10.53 13.79
N PHE A 459 14.68 9.53 13.85
CA PHE A 459 15.07 8.15 14.11
C PHE A 459 16.05 7.62 13.05
N VAL A 460 15.75 7.84 11.76
CA VAL A 460 16.61 7.43 10.65
C VAL A 460 17.94 8.19 10.67
N PHE A 461 17.92 9.50 10.93
CA PHE A 461 19.16 10.32 11.05
C PHE A 461 20.04 9.80 12.18
N GLU A 462 19.45 9.41 13.31
CA GLU A 462 20.19 8.87 14.44
C GLU A 462 20.80 7.49 14.11
N ILE A 463 20.13 6.63 13.34
CA ILE A 463 20.73 5.39 12.84
C ILE A 463 21.94 5.72 11.96
N GLN A 464 21.79 6.61 10.96
CA GLN A 464 22.85 6.97 10.01
C GLN A 464 24.10 7.52 10.71
N LYS A 465 23.91 8.31 11.76
CA LYS A 465 24.98 8.89 12.59
C LYS A 465 25.91 7.84 13.21
N HIS A 466 25.38 6.65 13.52
CA HIS A 466 26.12 5.57 14.17
C HIS A 466 26.60 4.47 13.22
N LEU A 467 26.24 4.51 11.94
CA LEU A 467 26.74 3.57 10.94
C LEU A 467 28.21 3.82 10.61
N LYS A 468 29.00 2.74 10.50
CA LYS A 468 30.42 2.79 10.18
C LYS A 468 30.71 2.69 8.68
N LYS A 469 29.71 2.25 7.89
CA LYS A 469 29.79 2.15 6.44
C LYS A 469 28.47 2.64 5.83
N PRO A 470 28.46 3.08 4.57
CA PRO A 470 27.20 3.35 3.87
C PRO A 470 26.35 2.09 3.80
N VAL A 471 25.11 2.20 4.23
CA VAL A 471 24.10 1.13 4.21
C VAL A 471 22.81 1.72 3.69
N GLY A 472 22.26 1.12 2.64
CA GLY A 472 20.96 1.53 2.13
C GLY A 472 19.83 1.03 3.00
N MET A 473 18.66 1.66 2.87
CA MET A 473 17.48 1.31 3.65
C MET A 473 16.28 1.04 2.76
N GLU A 474 15.44 0.10 3.18
CA GLU A 474 14.05 -0.01 2.74
C GLU A 474 13.13 0.35 3.90
N MET A 475 11.91 0.77 3.60
CA MET A 475 11.00 1.29 4.62
C MET A 475 9.55 1.05 4.19
N SER A 476 8.65 0.78 5.14
CA SER A 476 7.21 0.63 4.87
C SER A 476 6.50 1.97 4.61
N ALA A 477 7.13 3.11 4.90
CA ALA A 477 6.63 4.45 4.58
C ALA A 477 7.64 5.27 3.77
N MET A 478 7.21 6.43 3.27
CA MET A 478 8.07 7.35 2.55
C MET A 478 7.81 8.78 3.01
N TRP A 479 8.75 9.34 3.75
CA TRP A 479 8.83 10.74 4.08
C TRP A 479 9.89 11.43 3.22
N HIS A 480 9.85 12.73 3.10
CA HIS A 480 10.74 13.47 2.20
C HIS A 480 12.25 13.30 2.53
N HIS A 481 12.61 13.11 3.81
CA HIS A 481 14.00 12.85 4.20
C HIS A 481 14.43 11.38 3.99
N PHE A 482 13.50 10.43 3.86
CA PHE A 482 13.85 9.03 3.62
C PHE A 482 14.47 8.79 2.26
N TRP A 483 14.22 9.67 1.29
CA TRP A 483 14.73 9.52 -0.05
C TRP A 483 16.25 9.42 -0.09
N GLN A 484 17.00 10.17 0.74
CA GLN A 484 18.46 10.15 0.79
C GLN A 484 19.04 8.81 1.27
N PHE A 485 18.24 7.98 1.91
CA PHE A 485 18.64 6.70 2.50
C PHE A 485 18.02 5.51 1.79
N ARG A 486 16.99 5.75 0.97
CA ARG A 486 16.21 4.69 0.37
C ARG A 486 16.91 4.08 -0.84
N THR A 487 16.98 2.73 -0.88
CA THR A 487 17.67 2.00 -1.93
C THR A 487 16.81 1.73 -3.14
N ARG A 488 15.49 1.54 -2.94
CA ARG A 488 14.55 1.24 -4.01
C ARG A 488 13.14 1.72 -3.66
N TRP A 489 12.31 1.91 -4.68
CA TRP A 489 10.95 2.32 -4.49
C TRP A 489 10.08 1.12 -4.18
N GLN A 490 9.59 1.11 -3.01
CA GLN A 490 8.48 0.42 -2.37
C GLN A 490 8.29 -1.07 -2.68
N ALA A 491 8.58 -1.90 -1.70
CA ALA A 491 8.11 -3.26 -1.62
C ALA A 491 6.78 -3.28 -0.85
N TRP A 492 5.65 -3.51 -1.53
CA TRP A 492 4.34 -3.65 -0.90
C TRP A 492 3.99 -5.12 -0.72
N ASP A 493 3.22 -5.42 0.32
CA ASP A 493 2.63 -6.74 0.49
C ASP A 493 1.82 -7.13 -0.74
N TYR A 494 1.91 -8.40 -1.15
CA TYR A 494 1.07 -8.92 -2.21
C TYR A 494 -0.37 -9.11 -1.71
N PRO A 495 -1.38 -8.97 -2.59
CA PRO A 495 -2.77 -9.25 -2.24
C PRO A 495 -3.02 -10.76 -2.19
N GLN A 496 -4.08 -11.16 -1.50
CA GLN A 496 -4.50 -12.55 -1.46
C GLN A 496 -5.19 -12.99 -2.77
N ARG A 497 -5.73 -12.05 -3.52
CA ARG A 497 -6.45 -12.22 -4.79
C ARG A 497 -6.23 -11.02 -5.70
N GLY A 498 -6.55 -11.14 -6.99
CA GLY A 498 -6.44 -10.04 -7.96
C GLY A 498 -5.00 -9.65 -8.31
N HIS A 499 -4.08 -10.61 -8.30
CA HIS A 499 -2.64 -10.39 -8.43
C HIS A 499 -2.25 -9.56 -9.66
N LYS A 500 -2.81 -9.85 -10.84
CA LYS A 500 -2.48 -9.13 -12.08
C LYS A 500 -2.89 -7.66 -12.01
N ARG A 501 -4.08 -7.38 -11.46
CA ARG A 501 -4.56 -6.01 -11.26
C ARG A 501 -3.71 -5.24 -10.25
N PHE A 502 -3.30 -5.90 -9.18
CA PHE A 502 -2.39 -5.32 -8.19
C PHE A 502 -1.06 -4.91 -8.81
N ILE A 503 -0.46 -5.77 -9.63
CA ILE A 503 0.81 -5.46 -10.33
C ILE A 503 0.68 -4.17 -11.16
N ASP A 504 -0.40 -4.03 -11.92
CA ASP A 504 -0.62 -2.86 -12.77
C ASP A 504 -0.80 -1.57 -11.95
N ILE A 505 -1.58 -1.62 -10.89
CA ILE A 505 -1.79 -0.47 -9.98
C ILE A 505 -0.47 -0.09 -9.29
N HIS A 506 0.26 -1.08 -8.81
CA HIS A 506 1.56 -0.87 -8.18
C HIS A 506 2.55 -0.24 -9.16
N ALA A 507 2.74 -0.84 -10.33
CA ALA A 507 3.63 -0.32 -11.35
C ALA A 507 3.27 1.12 -11.77
N ALA A 508 1.99 1.42 -11.96
CA ALA A 508 1.53 2.76 -12.27
C ALA A 508 1.84 3.78 -11.16
N SER A 509 1.69 3.39 -9.88
CA SER A 509 1.94 4.29 -8.75
C SER A 509 3.42 4.62 -8.58
N VAL A 510 4.33 3.73 -9.00
CA VAL A 510 5.77 3.92 -8.86
C VAL A 510 6.43 4.58 -10.06
N ASN A 511 5.74 4.66 -11.19
CA ASN A 511 6.29 5.23 -12.43
C ASN A 511 6.33 6.77 -12.44
N SER A 512 6.16 7.42 -11.31
CA SER A 512 6.11 8.88 -11.21
C SER A 512 7.47 9.59 -11.16
N GLY A 513 8.56 8.95 -11.62
CA GLY A 513 9.87 9.59 -11.72
C GLY A 513 10.57 9.80 -10.40
N LEU A 514 10.45 8.87 -9.47
CA LEU A 514 11.06 8.94 -8.13
C LEU A 514 12.58 8.75 -8.12
N LEU A 515 13.18 8.49 -9.28
CA LEU A 515 14.64 8.39 -9.46
C LEU A 515 15.28 7.26 -8.63
N LEU A 516 14.49 6.26 -8.24
CA LEU A 516 14.93 5.07 -7.50
C LEU A 516 14.65 3.80 -8.29
N PRO A 517 15.45 2.73 -8.10
CA PRO A 517 15.14 1.41 -8.64
C PRO A 517 13.75 0.96 -8.23
N LEU A 518 13.02 0.38 -9.17
CA LEU A 518 11.67 -0.10 -8.94
C LEU A 518 11.68 -1.49 -8.28
N HIS A 519 10.72 -1.70 -7.39
CA HIS A 519 10.45 -2.99 -6.77
C HIS A 519 8.95 -3.31 -6.87
N LEU A 520 8.58 -4.50 -7.38
CA LEU A 520 7.19 -4.89 -7.60
C LEU A 520 6.55 -5.68 -6.44
N GLY A 521 7.05 -5.49 -5.22
CA GLY A 521 6.40 -5.96 -4.01
C GLY A 521 6.92 -7.29 -3.46
N TRP A 522 6.31 -7.69 -2.36
CA TRP A 522 6.57 -8.93 -1.65
C TRP A 522 5.63 -10.01 -2.16
N TRP A 523 6.16 -11.08 -2.73
CA TRP A 523 5.37 -12.14 -3.35
C TRP A 523 5.44 -13.41 -2.55
N ASN A 524 4.28 -14.07 -2.41
CA ASN A 524 4.17 -15.42 -1.89
C ASN A 524 3.39 -16.25 -2.91
N PHE A 525 3.79 -17.50 -3.11
CA PHE A 525 3.02 -18.44 -3.91
C PHE A 525 1.93 -19.05 -3.05
N GLN A 526 0.73 -19.07 -3.58
CA GLN A 526 -0.46 -19.43 -2.85
C GLN A 526 -1.11 -20.68 -3.42
N GLN A 527 -1.70 -21.47 -2.53
CA GLN A 527 -2.54 -22.61 -2.87
C GLN A 527 -4.00 -22.25 -2.77
N PHE A 528 -4.88 -23.11 -3.26
CA PHE A 528 -6.31 -22.98 -3.11
C PHE A 528 -6.70 -22.92 -1.62
N ASN A 529 -7.22 -21.79 -1.17
CA ASN A 529 -7.69 -21.56 0.22
C ASN A 529 -8.77 -20.48 0.22
N PRO A 530 -10.00 -20.79 -0.29
CA PRO A 530 -11.12 -19.86 -0.32
C PRO A 530 -11.62 -19.53 1.09
N PRO A 531 -12.37 -18.40 1.26
CA PRO A 531 -12.78 -17.47 0.23
C PRO A 531 -11.74 -16.38 -0.12
N GLN A 532 -10.68 -16.20 0.68
CA GLN A 532 -9.82 -15.03 0.63
C GLN A 532 -8.58 -15.20 -0.22
N VAL A 533 -8.18 -16.44 -0.54
CA VAL A 533 -6.93 -16.74 -1.25
C VAL A 533 -7.23 -17.42 -2.58
N GLU A 534 -6.58 -16.97 -3.65
CA GLU A 534 -6.57 -17.66 -4.93
C GLU A 534 -5.21 -18.32 -5.20
N PRO A 535 -5.17 -19.47 -5.89
CA PRO A 535 -3.91 -20.13 -6.20
C PRO A 535 -3.08 -19.31 -7.21
N THR A 536 -1.75 -19.37 -7.03
CA THR A 536 -0.81 -18.72 -7.94
C THR A 536 -0.51 -19.66 -9.10
N PHE A 537 -1.24 -19.51 -10.19
CA PHE A 537 -1.03 -20.30 -11.40
C PHE A 537 0.11 -19.77 -12.28
N PRO A 538 0.65 -20.57 -13.21
CA PRO A 538 1.75 -20.17 -14.09
C PRO A 538 1.50 -18.85 -14.85
N ASP A 539 0.29 -18.59 -15.31
CA ASP A 539 -0.06 -17.35 -16.01
C ASP A 539 0.08 -16.07 -15.15
N VAL A 540 -0.12 -16.18 -13.84
CA VAL A 540 0.14 -15.07 -12.90
C VAL A 540 1.63 -14.78 -12.83
N ILE A 541 2.46 -15.84 -12.81
CA ILE A 541 3.92 -15.70 -12.76
C ILE A 541 4.48 -15.21 -14.09
N GLU A 542 3.94 -15.65 -15.22
CA GLU A 542 4.28 -15.11 -16.56
C GLU A 542 3.94 -13.62 -16.64
N TYR A 543 2.78 -13.22 -16.08
CA TYR A 543 2.39 -11.81 -16.01
C TYR A 543 3.36 -10.99 -15.15
N LEU A 544 3.67 -11.47 -13.96
CA LEU A 544 4.66 -10.85 -13.07
C LEU A 544 6.02 -10.75 -13.75
N GLY A 545 6.52 -11.86 -14.31
CA GLY A 545 7.81 -11.93 -15.00
C GLY A 545 7.91 -10.97 -16.19
N ALA A 546 6.84 -10.84 -16.99
CA ALA A 546 6.78 -9.89 -18.07
C ALA A 546 6.90 -8.44 -17.57
N LYS A 547 6.23 -8.10 -16.46
CA LYS A 547 6.34 -6.75 -15.86
C LYS A 547 7.70 -6.51 -15.21
N LEU A 548 8.31 -7.53 -14.58
CA LEU A 548 9.68 -7.44 -14.06
C LEU A 548 10.68 -7.07 -15.16
N ILE A 549 10.62 -7.79 -16.29
CA ILE A 549 11.47 -7.51 -17.45
C ILE A 549 11.16 -6.14 -18.03
N GLY A 550 9.88 -5.81 -18.20
CA GLY A 550 9.41 -4.57 -18.79
C GLY A 550 9.86 -3.33 -18.02
N TRP A 551 9.83 -3.39 -16.72
CA TRP A 551 10.17 -2.28 -15.82
C TRP A 551 11.60 -2.34 -15.28
N ASP A 552 12.36 -3.40 -15.55
CA ASP A 552 13.64 -3.72 -14.89
C ASP A 552 13.52 -3.65 -13.35
N ALA A 553 12.47 -4.25 -12.82
CA ALA A 553 12.11 -4.17 -11.42
C ALA A 553 12.53 -5.42 -10.66
N GLY A 554 13.01 -5.25 -9.41
CA GLY A 554 13.23 -6.34 -8.47
C GLY A 554 11.93 -6.80 -7.80
N ILE A 555 11.97 -7.95 -7.15
CA ILE A 555 10.92 -8.47 -6.28
C ILE A 555 11.51 -9.06 -5.01
N SER A 556 10.66 -9.32 -4.03
CA SER A 556 10.97 -10.17 -2.88
C SER A 556 10.02 -11.34 -2.78
N LEU A 557 10.55 -12.45 -2.29
CA LEU A 557 9.80 -13.66 -2.13
C LEU A 557 9.71 -14.03 -0.65
N THR A 558 8.46 -14.09 -0.13
CA THR A 558 8.19 -14.41 1.27
C THR A 558 7.97 -15.93 1.44
N GLY A 559 8.27 -16.44 2.60
CA GLY A 559 7.99 -17.70 3.29
C GLY A 559 7.49 -18.96 2.60
N ALA A 560 7.07 -18.93 1.35
CA ALA A 560 6.57 -20.11 0.64
C ALA A 560 7.62 -20.85 -0.16
N ILE A 561 8.89 -20.48 -0.03
CA ILE A 561 9.98 -20.90 -0.91
C ILE A 561 11.13 -21.52 -0.12
N ASP A 562 10.86 -21.93 1.11
CA ASP A 562 11.81 -22.80 1.80
C ASP A 562 11.98 -24.14 1.03
N PRO A 563 13.14 -24.76 1.11
CA PRO A 563 13.43 -25.98 0.37
C PRO A 563 12.38 -27.08 0.54
N ASP A 564 11.80 -27.21 1.74
CA ASP A 564 10.79 -28.24 2.04
C ASP A 564 9.47 -27.97 1.29
N ARG A 565 9.03 -26.74 1.21
CA ARG A 565 7.82 -26.37 0.45
C ARG A 565 8.00 -26.52 -1.05
N LEU A 566 9.16 -26.18 -1.59
CA LEU A 566 9.46 -26.42 -3.00
C LEU A 566 9.51 -27.92 -3.33
N ALA A 567 9.94 -28.74 -2.39
CA ALA A 567 9.93 -30.20 -2.56
C ALA A 567 8.50 -30.77 -2.55
N THR A 568 7.61 -30.24 -1.72
CA THR A 568 6.28 -30.81 -1.44
C THR A 568 5.12 -30.19 -2.23
N VAL A 569 5.33 -29.03 -2.89
CA VAL A 569 4.32 -28.31 -3.67
C VAL A 569 4.79 -28.07 -5.10
N PRO A 570 4.52 -29.00 -6.04
CA PRO A 570 4.95 -28.87 -7.44
C PRO A 570 4.46 -27.60 -8.15
N LEU A 571 3.30 -27.04 -7.75
CA LEU A 571 2.82 -25.76 -8.27
C LEU A 571 3.84 -24.64 -8.01
N PHE A 572 4.41 -24.59 -6.81
CA PHE A 572 5.41 -23.58 -6.45
C PHE A 572 6.73 -23.79 -7.19
N ARG A 573 7.11 -25.05 -7.42
CA ARG A 573 8.31 -25.36 -8.19
C ARG A 573 8.20 -24.80 -9.61
N ARG A 574 7.06 -25.05 -10.29
CA ARG A 574 6.81 -24.47 -11.64
C ARG A 574 6.83 -22.96 -11.64
N ALA A 575 6.22 -22.34 -10.62
CA ALA A 575 6.25 -20.88 -10.45
C ALA A 575 7.69 -20.34 -10.31
N VAL A 576 8.49 -20.99 -9.47
CA VAL A 576 9.91 -20.66 -9.27
C VAL A 576 10.71 -20.82 -10.57
N ASP A 577 10.54 -21.95 -11.29
CA ASP A 577 11.28 -22.19 -12.53
C ASP A 577 10.98 -21.09 -13.59
N THR A 578 9.73 -20.66 -13.72
CA THR A 578 9.33 -19.56 -14.60
C THR A 578 9.94 -18.23 -14.14
N LEU A 579 9.89 -17.95 -12.83
CA LEU A 579 10.39 -16.71 -12.28
C LEU A 579 11.92 -16.59 -12.39
N CYS A 580 12.64 -17.69 -12.16
CA CYS A 580 14.08 -17.77 -12.35
C CYS A 580 14.49 -17.37 -13.76
N THR A 581 13.81 -17.94 -14.76
CA THR A 581 14.05 -17.60 -16.17
C THR A 581 13.81 -16.11 -16.43
N CYS A 582 12.71 -15.56 -15.91
CA CYS A 582 12.41 -14.13 -16.08
C CYS A 582 13.47 -13.24 -15.40
N GLU A 583 13.91 -13.58 -14.20
CA GLU A 583 14.91 -12.81 -13.46
C GLU A 583 16.30 -12.87 -14.12
N GLU A 584 16.70 -14.02 -14.66
CA GLU A 584 17.91 -14.19 -15.45
C GLU A 584 17.89 -13.32 -16.71
N LEU A 585 16.79 -13.38 -17.48
CA LEU A 585 16.60 -12.59 -18.69
C LEU A 585 16.56 -11.08 -18.40
N ARG A 586 15.95 -10.69 -17.28
CA ARG A 586 15.93 -9.29 -16.84
C ARG A 586 17.33 -8.78 -16.55
N ARG A 587 18.07 -9.47 -15.68
CA ARG A 587 19.42 -9.06 -15.27
C ARG A 587 20.43 -9.10 -16.41
N SER A 588 20.26 -10.01 -17.34
CA SER A 588 21.07 -10.09 -18.57
C SER A 588 20.67 -9.07 -19.64
N ASN A 589 19.61 -8.28 -19.40
CA ASN A 589 19.09 -7.25 -20.28
C ASN A 589 18.90 -7.74 -21.75
N VAL A 590 18.33 -8.94 -21.91
CA VAL A 590 18.19 -9.64 -23.20
C VAL A 590 17.24 -8.91 -24.16
N PHE A 591 16.23 -8.23 -23.66
CA PHE A 591 15.19 -7.58 -24.45
C PHE A 591 15.45 -6.08 -24.64
N ASP A 592 15.24 -5.62 -25.87
CA ASP A 592 15.33 -4.20 -26.20
C ASP A 592 14.17 -3.37 -25.64
N GLU A 593 14.29 -2.05 -25.68
CA GLU A 593 13.28 -1.13 -25.13
C GLU A 593 11.92 -1.25 -25.83
N ARG A 594 11.89 -1.60 -27.11
CA ARG A 594 10.63 -1.81 -27.85
C ARG A 594 9.84 -3.01 -27.31
N VAL A 595 10.52 -4.10 -26.95
CA VAL A 595 9.91 -5.24 -26.30
C VAL A 595 9.48 -4.87 -24.88
N LYS A 596 10.38 -4.24 -24.10
CA LYS A 596 10.08 -3.82 -22.72
C LYS A 596 8.87 -2.88 -22.63
N ALA A 597 8.74 -1.94 -23.58
CA ALA A 597 7.59 -1.03 -23.64
C ALA A 597 6.25 -1.78 -23.77
N LYS A 598 6.19 -2.82 -24.62
CA LYS A 598 4.99 -3.67 -24.74
C LYS A 598 4.70 -4.42 -23.44
N LEU A 599 5.73 -4.95 -22.78
CA LEU A 599 5.57 -5.70 -21.54
C LEU A 599 5.03 -4.81 -20.39
N ARG A 600 5.30 -3.50 -20.41
CA ARG A 600 4.78 -2.54 -19.44
C ARG A 600 3.30 -2.24 -19.58
N GLU A 601 2.68 -2.50 -20.73
CA GLU A 601 1.28 -2.16 -20.97
C GLU A 601 0.36 -2.83 -19.92
N PRO A 602 -0.46 -2.05 -19.17
CA PRO A 602 -1.37 -2.62 -18.18
C PRO A 602 -2.41 -3.55 -18.84
N GLY A 603 -2.74 -4.65 -18.15
CA GLY A 603 -3.74 -5.62 -18.61
C GLY A 603 -3.32 -6.44 -19.84
N LYS A 604 -2.11 -6.25 -20.37
CA LYS A 604 -1.59 -7.08 -21.46
C LYS A 604 -0.81 -8.26 -20.92
N GLU A 605 -1.20 -9.44 -21.34
CA GLU A 605 -0.62 -10.71 -20.93
C GLU A 605 0.30 -11.28 -22.01
N PHE A 606 1.35 -11.95 -21.58
CA PHE A 606 2.36 -12.53 -22.48
C PHE A 606 2.82 -13.86 -21.94
N SER A 607 3.04 -14.83 -22.83
CA SER A 607 3.75 -16.06 -22.51
C SER A 607 5.19 -15.99 -23.02
N LEU A 608 6.11 -16.35 -22.15
CA LEU A 608 7.54 -16.45 -22.44
C LEU A 608 7.86 -17.87 -22.94
N PHE A 609 8.63 -17.99 -24.01
CA PHE A 609 9.08 -19.28 -24.51
C PHE A 609 10.40 -19.15 -25.27
N GLU A 610 11.11 -20.28 -25.36
CA GLU A 610 12.30 -20.40 -26.17
C GLU A 610 11.92 -20.91 -27.57
N ASP A 611 12.32 -20.18 -28.62
CA ASP A 611 12.05 -20.62 -29.99
C ASP A 611 13.01 -21.72 -30.44
N LYS A 612 12.76 -22.31 -31.60
CA LYS A 612 13.55 -23.41 -32.16
C LYS A 612 15.05 -23.09 -32.38
N SER A 613 15.40 -21.81 -32.34
CA SER A 613 16.79 -21.33 -32.43
C SER A 613 17.48 -21.13 -31.08
N GLY A 614 16.79 -21.39 -29.98
CA GLY A 614 17.29 -21.14 -28.64
C GLY A 614 17.16 -19.67 -28.20
N LYS A 615 16.32 -18.88 -28.89
CA LYS A 615 16.10 -17.48 -28.55
C LYS A 615 14.83 -17.32 -27.74
N TRP A 616 14.93 -16.64 -26.63
CA TRP A 616 13.78 -16.26 -25.82
C TRP A 616 12.92 -15.19 -26.50
N ARG A 617 11.60 -15.42 -26.52
CA ARG A 617 10.60 -14.54 -27.13
C ARG A 617 9.35 -14.47 -26.29
N PHE A 618 8.60 -13.38 -26.48
CA PHE A 618 7.24 -13.22 -25.96
C PHE A 618 6.22 -13.37 -27.07
N ARG A 619 5.07 -13.94 -26.72
CA ARG A 619 3.85 -13.90 -27.53
C ARG A 619 2.71 -13.35 -26.69
N PRO A 620 1.84 -12.47 -27.22
CA PRO A 620 0.65 -12.04 -26.52
C PRO A 620 -0.25 -13.24 -26.17
N ALA A 621 -0.77 -13.23 -24.95
CA ALA A 621 -1.72 -14.21 -24.45
C ALA A 621 -3.02 -13.51 -24.01
N HIS A 622 -4.11 -14.27 -23.97
CA HIS A 622 -5.38 -13.80 -23.42
C HIS A 622 -6.03 -14.94 -22.65
N TYR A 623 -6.39 -14.65 -21.41
CA TYR A 623 -7.01 -15.57 -20.44
C TYR A 623 -8.41 -15.04 -20.11
N ASP A 624 -9.43 -15.66 -20.70
CA ASP A 624 -10.83 -15.29 -20.47
C ASP A 624 -11.47 -16.27 -19.50
N SER A 625 -11.72 -15.82 -18.27
CA SER A 625 -12.17 -16.65 -17.14
C SER A 625 -13.64 -16.43 -16.84
N HIS A 626 -14.37 -17.51 -16.68
CA HIS A 626 -15.77 -17.48 -16.25
C HIS A 626 -16.00 -18.44 -15.08
N THR A 627 -16.55 -17.90 -13.97
CA THR A 627 -16.96 -18.70 -12.81
C THR A 627 -18.43 -19.08 -12.96
N ALA A 628 -18.74 -20.35 -12.84
CA ALA A 628 -20.08 -20.91 -13.00
C ALA A 628 -20.48 -21.73 -11.78
N SER A 629 -21.72 -21.50 -11.30
CA SER A 629 -22.44 -22.43 -10.44
C SER A 629 -23.52 -23.09 -11.31
N LEU A 630 -23.48 -24.39 -11.46
CA LEU A 630 -24.37 -25.10 -12.40
C LEU A 630 -25.70 -25.40 -11.72
N SER A 631 -26.78 -25.35 -12.52
CA SER A 631 -28.09 -25.85 -12.15
C SER A 631 -28.50 -27.01 -13.06
N GLU A 632 -29.44 -27.85 -12.63
CA GLU A 632 -29.95 -28.90 -13.48
C GLU A 632 -30.45 -28.33 -14.83
N PRO A 633 -30.08 -28.91 -15.96
CA PRO A 633 -29.37 -30.18 -16.17
C PRO A 633 -27.82 -30.05 -16.12
N TRP A 634 -27.26 -29.44 -15.10
CA TRP A 634 -25.80 -29.24 -14.83
C TRP A 634 -25.04 -28.67 -16.04
N SER A 635 -25.59 -27.63 -16.61
CA SER A 635 -24.96 -26.94 -17.73
C SER A 635 -25.16 -25.43 -17.71
N LEU A 636 -24.19 -24.70 -18.26
CA LEU A 636 -24.26 -23.25 -18.41
C LEU A 636 -23.59 -22.84 -19.73
N SER A 637 -24.12 -21.79 -20.36
CA SER A 637 -23.56 -21.22 -21.59
C SER A 637 -23.25 -19.74 -21.40
N TRP A 638 -22.13 -19.31 -21.98
CA TRP A 638 -21.70 -17.89 -21.97
C TRP A 638 -20.89 -17.57 -23.22
N LYS A 639 -20.47 -16.35 -23.35
CA LYS A 639 -19.62 -15.88 -24.44
C LYS A 639 -18.19 -15.70 -23.94
N THR A 640 -17.21 -16.08 -24.75
CA THR A 640 -15.80 -15.81 -24.56
C THR A 640 -15.23 -15.04 -25.73
N TRP A 641 -14.15 -14.30 -25.49
CA TRP A 641 -13.52 -13.47 -26.52
C TRP A 641 -12.13 -13.98 -26.87
N ASN A 642 -11.85 -14.16 -28.19
CA ASN A 642 -10.51 -14.43 -28.69
C ASN A 642 -10.02 -13.21 -29.50
N PRO A 643 -9.08 -12.37 -28.94
CA PRO A 643 -8.58 -11.21 -29.69
C PRO A 643 -7.66 -11.56 -30.86
N PHE A 644 -7.34 -12.82 -31.05
CA PHE A 644 -6.36 -13.30 -31.99
C PHE A 644 -7.01 -14.09 -33.13
N ARG A 645 -6.19 -14.59 -34.04
CA ARG A 645 -6.67 -15.45 -35.15
C ARG A 645 -7.29 -16.76 -34.65
N LYS A 646 -8.01 -17.44 -35.56
CA LYS A 646 -8.60 -18.75 -35.30
C LYS A 646 -7.51 -19.75 -34.84
N GLN A 647 -7.79 -20.48 -33.75
CA GLN A 647 -6.84 -21.41 -33.14
C GLN A 647 -7.58 -22.53 -32.39
N PRO A 648 -6.92 -23.68 -32.11
CA PRO A 648 -7.47 -24.70 -31.22
C PRO A 648 -7.70 -24.10 -29.80
N VAL A 649 -8.76 -24.57 -29.14
CA VAL A 649 -9.04 -24.15 -27.78
C VAL A 649 -7.97 -24.71 -26.83
N LYS A 650 -7.53 -23.88 -25.88
CA LYS A 650 -6.78 -24.27 -24.67
C LYS A 650 -7.55 -23.76 -23.47
N PHE A 651 -7.54 -24.51 -22.38
CA PHE A 651 -8.29 -24.08 -21.20
C PHE A 651 -7.77 -24.69 -19.91
N ARG A 652 -8.11 -24.03 -18.79
CA ARG A 652 -8.01 -24.55 -17.45
C ARG A 652 -9.40 -24.65 -16.82
N ILE A 653 -9.71 -25.77 -16.19
CA ILE A 653 -10.91 -25.96 -15.36
C ILE A 653 -10.45 -26.06 -13.90
N GLU A 654 -10.96 -25.22 -13.05
CA GLU A 654 -10.72 -25.23 -11.61
C GLU A 654 -12.03 -25.63 -10.92
N THR A 655 -12.03 -26.67 -10.09
CA THR A 655 -13.21 -27.03 -9.28
C THR A 655 -13.15 -26.24 -7.99
N LEU A 656 -14.16 -25.38 -7.76
CA LEU A 656 -14.22 -24.45 -6.65
C LEU A 656 -14.99 -25.06 -5.46
N MET A 657 -15.00 -24.37 -4.31
CA MET A 657 -15.94 -24.69 -3.24
C MET A 657 -17.35 -24.28 -3.67
N SER A 658 -18.34 -25.00 -3.20
CA SER A 658 -19.75 -24.65 -3.26
C SER A 658 -20.24 -24.19 -1.89
N ALA A 659 -21.53 -23.93 -1.74
CA ALA A 659 -22.15 -23.55 -0.47
C ALA A 659 -23.34 -24.45 -0.15
N GLY A 660 -23.69 -24.51 1.12
CA GLY A 660 -24.93 -25.11 1.58
C GLY A 660 -26.16 -24.41 1.00
N SER A 661 -27.32 -25.00 1.19
CA SER A 661 -28.58 -24.40 0.71
C SER A 661 -28.88 -23.07 1.40
N TYR A 662 -29.29 -22.07 0.62
CA TYR A 662 -29.75 -20.78 1.14
C TYR A 662 -30.92 -20.92 2.13
N TYR A 663 -31.74 -21.96 1.96
CA TYR A 663 -32.94 -22.22 2.76
C TYR A 663 -32.67 -23.09 4.00
N ASP A 664 -31.39 -23.46 4.25
CA ASP A 664 -31.06 -24.22 5.46
C ASP A 664 -31.31 -23.37 6.71
N ALA A 665 -31.95 -23.97 7.71
CA ALA A 665 -32.29 -23.33 8.98
C ALA A 665 -31.04 -23.01 9.84
N ASN A 666 -29.92 -23.67 9.60
CA ASN A 666 -28.65 -23.45 10.31
C ASN A 666 -27.84 -22.26 9.78
N ASN A 667 -28.28 -21.64 8.69
CA ASN A 667 -27.64 -20.45 8.17
C ASN A 667 -27.74 -19.27 9.15
N ILE A 668 -26.69 -18.45 9.22
CA ILE A 668 -26.70 -17.24 10.05
C ILE A 668 -27.28 -16.09 9.24
N THR A 669 -28.41 -15.53 9.67
CA THR A 669 -29.00 -14.35 9.02
C THR A 669 -28.19 -13.10 9.39
N LEU A 670 -27.44 -12.57 8.44
CA LEU A 670 -26.63 -11.34 8.59
C LEU A 670 -27.49 -10.07 8.52
N ALA A 671 -28.53 -10.08 7.69
CA ALA A 671 -29.53 -9.02 7.63
C ALA A 671 -30.89 -9.63 7.26
N ASP A 672 -31.87 -9.45 8.14
CA ASP A 672 -33.29 -9.55 7.83
C ASP A 672 -33.77 -8.14 7.50
N LEU A 673 -34.00 -7.89 6.24
CA LEU A 673 -34.25 -6.54 5.75
C LEU A 673 -35.67 -6.05 6.06
N SER A 674 -36.58 -6.92 6.58
CA SER A 674 -37.92 -6.52 7.08
C SER A 674 -37.82 -5.69 8.37
N ASP A 675 -36.76 -5.87 9.16
CA ASP A 675 -36.49 -5.05 10.34
C ASP A 675 -35.49 -3.94 10.00
N LEU A 676 -36.01 -2.85 9.49
CA LEU A 676 -35.18 -1.68 9.09
C LEU A 676 -34.49 -1.01 10.27
N ASN A 677 -34.89 -1.26 11.52
CA ASN A 677 -34.19 -0.73 12.69
C ASN A 677 -32.79 -1.31 12.88
N GLN A 678 -32.55 -2.50 12.33
CA GLN A 678 -31.21 -3.12 12.33
C GLN A 678 -30.23 -2.42 11.37
N LEU A 679 -30.71 -1.59 10.46
CA LEU A 679 -29.92 -0.86 9.46
C LEU A 679 -29.78 0.62 9.82
N THR A 680 -29.84 0.97 11.09
CA THR A 680 -30.10 2.30 11.61
C THR A 680 -28.99 3.33 11.43
N GLU A 681 -27.77 2.93 11.16
CA GLU A 681 -26.69 3.93 11.19
C GLU A 681 -26.49 4.68 9.91
N SER A 682 -27.19 4.36 8.84
CA SER A 682 -26.92 5.20 7.71
C SER A 682 -27.44 4.77 6.36
N GLN A 683 -28.52 5.33 5.98
CA GLN A 683 -28.73 5.63 4.57
C GLN A 683 -27.71 6.70 4.16
N ARG A 684 -26.46 6.31 3.93
CA ARG A 684 -25.43 7.18 3.40
C ARG A 684 -25.41 7.08 1.89
N SER A 685 -25.21 8.19 1.23
CA SER A 685 -25.12 8.25 -0.23
C SER A 685 -24.16 9.34 -0.69
N ALA A 686 -23.70 9.21 -1.93
CA ALA A 686 -23.00 10.30 -2.60
C ALA A 686 -23.92 11.49 -2.86
N ASP A 687 -23.32 12.67 -3.11
CA ASP A 687 -24.10 13.89 -3.41
C ASP A 687 -25.00 13.69 -4.65
N GLY A 688 -26.25 14.10 -4.52
CA GLY A 688 -27.27 13.97 -5.56
C GLY A 688 -27.83 12.54 -5.74
N ILE A 689 -27.56 11.64 -4.80
CA ILE A 689 -28.17 10.32 -4.74
C ILE A 689 -29.27 10.33 -3.68
N THR A 690 -30.46 9.84 -4.04
CA THR A 690 -31.57 9.60 -3.12
C THR A 690 -31.76 8.10 -2.94
N VAL A 691 -32.06 7.68 -1.72
CA VAL A 691 -32.24 6.26 -1.32
C VAL A 691 -33.59 6.08 -0.70
N SER A 692 -34.27 4.98 -1.01
CA SER A 692 -35.49 4.59 -0.33
C SER A 692 -35.57 3.07 -0.17
N LEU A 693 -36.14 2.65 0.96
CA LEU A 693 -36.50 1.29 1.25
C LEU A 693 -38.03 1.15 1.25
N GLY A 694 -38.53 0.09 0.68
CA GLY A 694 -39.93 -0.17 0.58
C GLY A 694 -40.28 -1.61 0.98
N GLU A 695 -41.43 -1.80 1.59
CA GLU A 695 -41.94 -3.15 1.87
C GLU A 695 -42.34 -3.87 0.58
N THR A 696 -42.22 -5.17 0.59
CA THR A 696 -42.65 -6.04 -0.51
C THR A 696 -43.13 -7.40 0.00
N SER A 697 -44.10 -7.96 -0.70
CA SER A 697 -44.48 -9.36 -0.55
C SER A 697 -43.79 -10.30 -1.53
N ASN A 698 -42.99 -9.74 -2.47
CA ASN A 698 -42.25 -10.52 -3.45
C ASN A 698 -40.92 -10.97 -2.89
N GLY A 699 -40.52 -12.22 -3.18
CA GLY A 699 -39.25 -12.79 -2.71
C GLY A 699 -39.40 -13.57 -1.38
N PRO A 700 -38.26 -14.03 -0.82
CA PRO A 700 -38.22 -14.66 0.49
C PRO A 700 -38.74 -13.73 1.61
N ASN A 701 -39.28 -14.27 2.69
CA ASN A 701 -39.66 -13.49 3.87
C ASN A 701 -38.44 -12.66 4.35
N GLY A 702 -38.67 -11.40 4.67
CA GLY A 702 -37.59 -10.46 5.02
C GLY A 702 -36.97 -9.74 3.83
N SER A 703 -37.61 -9.78 2.65
CA SER A 703 -37.17 -9.01 1.49
C SER A 703 -37.64 -7.56 1.55
N VAL A 704 -36.87 -6.64 0.95
CA VAL A 704 -37.22 -5.22 0.76
C VAL A 704 -36.98 -4.77 -0.67
N ILE A 705 -37.71 -3.72 -1.04
CA ILE A 705 -37.37 -2.94 -2.24
C ILE A 705 -36.26 -1.96 -1.84
N PHE A 706 -35.08 -2.10 -2.42
CA PHE A 706 -34.00 -1.14 -2.29
C PHE A 706 -33.94 -0.32 -3.58
N SER A 707 -34.26 0.97 -3.46
CA SER A 707 -34.27 1.91 -4.59
C SER A 707 -33.25 3.01 -4.37
N ALA A 708 -32.57 3.39 -5.43
CA ALA A 708 -31.68 4.55 -5.44
C ALA A 708 -31.78 5.29 -6.78
N ALA A 709 -31.80 6.63 -6.73
CA ALA A 709 -31.87 7.47 -7.91
C ALA A 709 -30.69 8.46 -7.92
N SER A 710 -30.10 8.67 -9.10
CA SER A 710 -28.97 9.58 -9.29
C SER A 710 -29.39 10.79 -10.11
N SER A 711 -29.17 11.99 -9.57
CA SER A 711 -29.36 13.25 -10.30
C SER A 711 -28.21 13.59 -11.28
N GLY A 712 -27.19 12.76 -11.33
CA GLY A 712 -26.00 12.98 -12.17
C GLY A 712 -25.03 14.05 -11.66
N LYS A 713 -25.12 14.47 -10.40
CA LYS A 713 -24.13 15.38 -9.78
C LYS A 713 -22.74 14.77 -9.66
N VAL A 714 -22.66 13.47 -9.53
CA VAL A 714 -21.41 12.72 -9.50
C VAL A 714 -21.30 11.79 -10.72
N PRO A 715 -20.10 11.43 -11.16
CA PRO A 715 -19.91 10.42 -12.20
C PRO A 715 -20.59 9.10 -11.87
N ARG A 716 -20.98 8.33 -12.89
CA ARG A 716 -21.70 7.07 -12.69
C ARG A 716 -20.96 6.11 -11.76
N ASN A 717 -19.66 5.95 -11.94
CA ASN A 717 -18.81 5.09 -11.09
C ASN A 717 -18.56 5.62 -9.67
N ALA A 718 -19.03 6.83 -9.36
CA ALA A 718 -19.01 7.44 -8.02
C ALA A 718 -20.43 7.61 -7.44
N ALA A 719 -21.47 7.17 -8.17
CA ALA A 719 -22.86 7.27 -7.77
C ALA A 719 -23.22 6.06 -6.89
N TRP A 720 -23.04 6.21 -5.58
CA TRP A 720 -23.22 5.12 -4.61
C TRP A 720 -24.27 5.46 -3.54
N ALA A 721 -24.87 4.41 -3.00
CA ALA A 721 -25.71 4.40 -1.80
C ALA A 721 -25.41 3.15 -0.98
N ARG A 722 -25.57 3.20 0.34
CA ARG A 722 -25.28 2.05 1.20
C ARG A 722 -26.23 1.91 2.40
N LEU A 723 -26.35 0.67 2.87
CA LEU A 723 -27.00 0.28 4.11
C LEU A 723 -25.96 -0.44 4.97
N ASP A 724 -25.88 -0.10 6.25
CA ASP A 724 -24.93 -0.70 7.19
C ASP A 724 -25.64 -1.38 8.34
N ARG A 725 -25.09 -2.50 8.81
CA ARG A 725 -25.45 -3.17 10.05
C ARG A 725 -24.21 -3.47 10.86
N ARG A 726 -24.19 -3.07 12.13
CA ARG A 726 -23.14 -3.44 13.08
C ARG A 726 -23.61 -4.60 13.96
N PHE A 727 -22.64 -5.43 14.33
CA PHE A 727 -22.84 -6.56 15.23
C PHE A 727 -22.16 -6.28 16.58
N SER A 728 -22.91 -6.42 17.66
CA SER A 728 -22.38 -6.30 19.02
C SER A 728 -23.00 -7.40 19.89
N PRO A 729 -22.22 -8.39 20.33
CA PRO A 729 -20.78 -8.61 19.99
C PRO A 729 -20.55 -8.96 18.52
N CYS A 730 -19.29 -8.93 18.07
CA CYS A 730 -18.90 -9.41 16.74
C CYS A 730 -19.38 -10.84 16.49
N LEU A 731 -19.74 -11.14 15.24
CA LEU A 731 -20.18 -12.47 14.84
C LEU A 731 -19.00 -13.38 14.54
N ASN A 732 -19.08 -14.63 14.96
CA ASN A 732 -18.19 -15.68 14.52
C ASN A 732 -18.79 -16.38 13.29
N LEU A 733 -18.18 -16.17 12.13
CA LEU A 733 -18.57 -16.76 10.85
C LEU A 733 -17.57 -17.79 10.32
N LYS A 734 -16.71 -18.33 11.17
CA LYS A 734 -15.63 -19.26 10.78
C LYS A 734 -16.13 -20.45 9.97
N GLU A 735 -17.30 -20.98 10.33
CA GLU A 735 -17.94 -22.11 9.64
C GLU A 735 -18.91 -21.66 8.54
N HIS A 736 -19.20 -20.36 8.38
CA HIS A 736 -20.22 -19.81 7.49
C HIS A 736 -19.64 -18.69 6.62
N LYS A 737 -18.63 -19.00 5.79
CA LYS A 737 -17.88 -18.01 5.03
C LYS A 737 -18.47 -17.66 3.66
N ALA A 738 -19.45 -18.42 3.18
CA ALA A 738 -20.20 -18.12 1.95
C ALA A 738 -21.37 -17.18 2.25
N ILE A 739 -21.71 -16.31 1.30
CA ILE A 739 -22.85 -15.39 1.43
C ILE A 739 -23.92 -15.76 0.43
N GLY A 740 -25.13 -15.94 0.94
CA GLY A 740 -26.33 -16.14 0.14
C GLY A 740 -27.15 -14.85 0.05
N LEU A 741 -27.57 -14.50 -1.15
CA LEU A 741 -28.36 -13.31 -1.42
C LEU A 741 -29.33 -13.56 -2.57
N TRP A 742 -30.61 -13.30 -2.33
CA TRP A 742 -31.65 -13.34 -3.34
C TRP A 742 -31.90 -11.92 -3.87
N ILE A 743 -31.95 -11.74 -5.19
CA ILE A 743 -32.15 -10.45 -5.84
C ILE A 743 -33.14 -10.61 -6.98
N ASP A 744 -34.17 -9.75 -7.03
CA ASP A 744 -34.99 -9.52 -8.23
C ASP A 744 -34.46 -8.23 -8.89
N GLY A 745 -33.77 -8.40 -10.00
CA GLY A 745 -33.01 -7.35 -10.68
C GLY A 745 -33.85 -6.55 -11.67
N ASP A 746 -33.42 -5.31 -11.97
CA ASP A 746 -34.05 -4.39 -12.92
C ASP A 746 -33.26 -4.20 -14.23
N GLY A 747 -32.12 -4.85 -14.36
CA GLY A 747 -31.34 -4.88 -15.62
C GLY A 747 -30.59 -3.59 -15.98
N GLN A 748 -30.41 -2.62 -15.06
CA GLN A 748 -29.85 -1.32 -15.36
C GLN A 748 -28.29 -1.26 -15.27
N GLY A 749 -27.65 -2.36 -14.88
CA GLY A 749 -26.19 -2.48 -14.82
C GLY A 749 -25.53 -1.76 -13.66
N GLN A 750 -26.28 -1.44 -12.62
CA GLN A 750 -25.68 -1.00 -11.35
C GLN A 750 -25.00 -2.18 -10.65
N ILE A 751 -24.11 -1.83 -9.70
CA ILE A 751 -23.37 -2.81 -8.89
C ILE A 751 -24.01 -2.91 -7.51
N ILE A 752 -24.25 -4.12 -7.05
CA ILE A 752 -24.51 -4.43 -5.63
C ILE A 752 -23.20 -5.00 -5.07
N ALA A 753 -22.68 -4.37 -4.03
CA ALA A 753 -21.55 -4.90 -3.28
C ALA A 753 -21.98 -5.33 -1.88
N ILE A 754 -21.61 -6.54 -1.49
CA ILE A 754 -21.79 -7.08 -0.15
C ILE A 754 -20.43 -7.07 0.53
N ARG A 755 -20.31 -6.27 1.57
CA ARG A 755 -19.09 -6.09 2.34
C ARG A 755 -19.26 -6.65 3.75
N LEU A 756 -18.30 -7.47 4.17
CA LEU A 756 -18.10 -7.80 5.57
C LEU A 756 -16.84 -7.08 6.08
N GLU A 757 -16.88 -6.62 7.32
CA GLU A 757 -15.73 -6.01 7.98
C GLU A 757 -15.46 -6.73 9.31
N SER A 758 -14.18 -6.87 9.63
CA SER A 758 -13.68 -7.22 10.97
C SER A 758 -13.03 -5.99 11.61
N PRO A 759 -12.67 -6.02 12.91
CA PRO A 759 -11.93 -4.92 13.53
C PRO A 759 -10.73 -4.52 12.69
N ARG A 760 -10.59 -3.21 12.50
CA ARG A 760 -9.62 -2.68 11.54
C ARG A 760 -8.20 -3.02 11.94
N HIS A 761 -7.47 -3.71 11.06
CA HIS A 761 -6.04 -3.90 11.17
C HIS A 761 -5.31 -2.58 10.94
N ILE A 762 -4.16 -2.36 11.59
CA ILE A 762 -3.36 -1.13 11.45
C ILE A 762 -2.98 -0.87 9.99
N SER A 763 -2.58 -1.92 9.27
CA SER A 763 -2.07 -1.81 7.90
C SER A 763 -3.13 -2.13 6.83
N TYR A 764 -4.15 -2.92 7.15
CA TYR A 764 -5.11 -3.43 6.19
C TYR A 764 -6.52 -2.90 6.43
N GLY A 765 -7.31 -2.87 5.37
CA GLY A 765 -8.69 -2.43 5.43
C GLY A 765 -9.62 -3.33 6.21
N ALA A 766 -9.23 -4.60 6.48
CA ALA A 766 -10.04 -5.63 7.16
C ALA A 766 -11.45 -5.78 6.55
N VAL A 767 -11.52 -5.79 5.23
CA VAL A 767 -12.75 -5.69 4.43
C VAL A 767 -12.78 -6.81 3.40
N ALA A 768 -13.90 -7.49 3.28
CA ALA A 768 -14.17 -8.51 2.26
C ALA A 768 -15.36 -8.13 1.42
N ASP A 769 -15.11 -7.71 0.19
CA ASP A 769 -16.14 -7.31 -0.77
C ASP A 769 -16.48 -8.45 -1.72
N ARG A 770 -17.74 -8.48 -2.16
CA ARG A 770 -18.27 -9.33 -3.22
C ARG A 770 -19.20 -8.51 -4.09
N TYR A 771 -19.09 -8.61 -5.42
CA TYR A 771 -19.81 -7.74 -6.35
C TYR A 771 -20.75 -8.49 -7.26
N ILE A 772 -21.96 -7.96 -7.41
CA ILE A 772 -22.99 -8.43 -8.35
C ILE A 772 -23.27 -7.30 -9.32
N THR A 773 -23.15 -7.56 -10.62
CA THR A 773 -23.63 -6.65 -11.66
C THR A 773 -25.08 -6.97 -11.93
N VAL A 774 -25.98 -5.99 -11.79
CA VAL A 774 -27.43 -6.17 -12.03
C VAL A 774 -27.70 -5.85 -13.51
N ASP A 775 -27.23 -6.71 -14.40
CA ASP A 775 -27.46 -6.69 -15.84
C ASP A 775 -28.58 -7.65 -16.28
N PHE A 776 -29.36 -8.12 -15.34
CA PHE A 776 -30.45 -9.06 -15.48
C PHE A 776 -31.76 -8.51 -14.93
N THR A 777 -32.88 -9.02 -15.43
CA THR A 777 -34.22 -8.78 -14.90
C THR A 777 -34.78 -10.07 -14.28
N GLY A 778 -35.63 -9.91 -13.26
CA GLY A 778 -36.24 -11.04 -12.55
C GLY A 778 -35.38 -11.64 -11.44
N PRO A 779 -35.92 -12.64 -10.74
CA PRO A 779 -35.33 -13.19 -9.53
C PRO A 779 -34.13 -14.10 -9.82
N ARG A 780 -33.06 -13.93 -9.04
CA ARG A 780 -31.88 -14.80 -9.00
C ARG A 780 -31.38 -14.99 -7.58
N LEU A 781 -30.96 -16.20 -7.28
CA LEU A 781 -30.24 -16.53 -6.05
C LEU A 781 -28.72 -16.50 -6.33
N PHE A 782 -28.00 -15.73 -5.57
CA PHE A 782 -26.55 -15.62 -5.64
C PHE A 782 -25.90 -16.34 -4.46
N THR A 783 -24.85 -17.09 -4.78
CA THR A 783 -23.94 -17.68 -3.81
C THR A 783 -22.58 -17.08 -4.02
N LEU A 784 -22.17 -16.22 -3.10
CA LEU A 784 -20.94 -15.42 -3.16
C LEU A 784 -19.92 -16.02 -2.20
N ILE A 785 -18.87 -16.63 -2.72
CA ILE A 785 -17.83 -17.28 -1.90
C ILE A 785 -16.56 -16.44 -1.93
N GLU A 786 -15.92 -16.34 -3.09
CA GLU A 786 -14.67 -15.63 -3.23
C GLU A 786 -14.84 -14.12 -3.02
N THR A 787 -13.87 -13.53 -2.33
CA THR A 787 -13.76 -12.08 -2.19
C THR A 787 -13.15 -11.47 -3.46
N GLU A 788 -13.47 -10.22 -3.75
CA GLU A 788 -13.02 -9.52 -4.95
C GLU A 788 -12.44 -8.15 -4.58
N SER A 789 -11.11 -8.03 -4.51
CA SER A 789 -10.45 -6.74 -4.31
C SER A 789 -10.21 -5.99 -5.63
N ALA A 790 -10.00 -6.72 -6.74
CA ALA A 790 -9.59 -6.14 -8.02
C ALA A 790 -10.60 -5.14 -8.59
N ARG A 791 -11.91 -5.39 -8.44
CA ARG A 791 -12.99 -4.52 -8.93
C ARG A 791 -13.22 -3.27 -8.09
N TRP A 792 -12.68 -3.20 -6.89
CA TRP A 792 -12.88 -2.05 -6.01
C TRP A 792 -12.40 -0.75 -6.65
N SER A 793 -11.27 -0.78 -7.35
CA SER A 793 -10.67 0.39 -8.01
C SER A 793 -11.41 0.86 -9.27
N ASP A 794 -12.39 0.11 -9.78
CA ASP A 794 -13.21 0.52 -10.92
C ASP A 794 -14.27 1.57 -10.52
N TYR A 795 -14.51 1.71 -9.23
CA TYR A 795 -15.52 2.59 -8.65
C TYR A 795 -14.93 3.52 -7.60
N VAL A 796 -15.60 4.64 -7.35
CA VAL A 796 -15.27 5.55 -6.26
C VAL A 796 -16.17 5.23 -5.06
N TRP A 797 -15.55 4.99 -3.91
CA TRP A 797 -16.21 4.70 -2.64
C TRP A 797 -15.82 5.76 -1.61
N ASN A 798 -16.76 6.15 -0.75
CA ASN A 798 -16.46 6.98 0.41
C ASN A 798 -16.52 6.11 1.68
N ASP A 799 -15.58 5.24 1.82
CA ASP A 799 -15.54 4.26 2.92
C ASP A 799 -14.52 4.59 4.01
N GLY A 800 -13.77 5.69 3.87
CA GLY A 800 -12.78 6.13 4.84
C GLY A 800 -11.57 5.20 5.00
N LYS A 801 -11.44 4.19 4.13
CA LYS A 801 -10.31 3.27 4.18
C LYS A 801 -9.11 3.87 3.44
N GLY A 802 -7.95 3.83 4.05
CA GLY A 802 -6.74 4.49 3.58
C GLY A 802 -6.01 3.75 2.44
N LEU A 803 -4.69 3.95 2.37
CA LEU A 803 -3.82 3.50 1.29
C LEU A 803 -3.84 1.99 0.98
N TYR A 804 -4.09 1.15 1.98
CA TYR A 804 -4.08 -0.32 1.84
C TYR A 804 -5.39 -0.92 1.34
N ASN A 805 -6.20 -0.17 0.64
CA ASN A 805 -7.42 -0.67 0.03
C ASN A 805 -7.19 -1.80 -0.99
N LEU A 806 -5.98 -1.97 -1.50
CA LEU A 806 -5.58 -3.08 -2.36
C LEU A 806 -5.52 -4.42 -1.62
N TYR A 807 -5.43 -4.42 -0.28
CA TYR A 807 -5.35 -5.60 0.59
C TYR A 807 -6.65 -5.81 1.38
N ARG A 808 -7.77 -5.52 0.77
CA ARG A 808 -9.08 -5.42 1.42
C ARG A 808 -9.67 -6.75 1.88
N GLU A 809 -9.32 -7.83 1.20
CA GLU A 809 -9.94 -9.15 1.39
C GLU A 809 -9.52 -9.89 2.66
N THR A 810 -8.63 -9.32 3.45
CA THR A 810 -8.14 -9.97 4.66
C THR A 810 -8.99 -9.58 5.85
N ILE A 811 -10.02 -10.37 6.15
CA ILE A 811 -10.85 -10.23 7.35
C ILE A 811 -10.67 -11.42 8.28
N ASP A 812 -10.95 -11.18 9.56
CA ASP A 812 -11.07 -12.24 10.55
C ASP A 812 -12.54 -12.71 10.64
N PHE A 813 -12.82 -13.89 10.12
CA PHE A 813 -14.16 -14.48 10.19
C PHE A 813 -14.61 -14.88 11.60
N ASP A 814 -13.70 -14.92 12.58
CA ASP A 814 -14.05 -15.14 13.98
C ASP A 814 -14.62 -13.86 14.63
N MET A 815 -14.41 -12.68 14.00
CA MET A 815 -14.71 -11.37 14.58
C MET A 815 -15.33 -10.43 13.54
N VAL A 816 -16.42 -10.81 12.89
CA VAL A 816 -17.11 -9.94 11.93
C VAL A 816 -17.90 -8.88 12.67
N GLU A 817 -17.54 -7.60 12.52
CA GLU A 817 -18.15 -6.47 13.23
C GLU A 817 -19.27 -5.78 12.45
N SER A 818 -19.27 -5.88 11.11
CA SER A 818 -20.31 -5.22 10.30
C SER A 818 -20.56 -5.90 8.96
N LEU A 819 -21.77 -5.63 8.44
CA LEU A 819 -22.21 -5.90 7.08
C LEU A 819 -22.59 -4.57 6.43
N SER A 820 -22.16 -4.34 5.19
CA SER A 820 -22.65 -3.25 4.35
C SER A 820 -23.19 -3.78 3.03
N ILE A 821 -24.33 -3.25 2.60
CA ILE A 821 -24.92 -3.49 1.29
C ILE A 821 -24.85 -2.19 0.51
N TRP A 822 -24.13 -2.18 -0.59
CA TRP A 822 -23.90 -0.99 -1.41
C TRP A 822 -24.57 -1.11 -2.76
N TYR A 823 -25.15 -0.01 -3.24
CA TYR A 823 -25.23 0.26 -4.67
C TYR A 823 -24.01 1.08 -5.08
N ASN A 824 -23.54 0.89 -6.30
CA ASN A 824 -22.67 1.80 -7.02
C ASN A 824 -22.94 1.72 -8.53
N ASN A 825 -22.33 2.57 -9.32
CA ASN A 825 -22.52 2.65 -10.76
C ASN A 825 -24.00 2.93 -11.14
N LEU A 826 -24.68 3.77 -10.33
CA LEU A 826 -26.08 4.12 -10.55
C LEU A 826 -26.25 4.93 -11.85
N PRO A 827 -27.22 4.59 -12.72
CA PRO A 827 -27.48 5.33 -13.94
C PRO A 827 -28.00 6.73 -13.65
N LYS A 828 -27.56 7.72 -14.42
CA LYS A 828 -28.02 9.10 -14.34
C LYS A 828 -29.51 9.21 -14.73
N ASP A 829 -30.28 10.04 -14.03
CA ASP A 829 -31.68 10.36 -14.29
C ASP A 829 -32.58 9.12 -14.35
N LYS A 830 -32.19 8.05 -13.68
CA LYS A 830 -32.97 6.82 -13.55
C LYS A 830 -32.97 6.36 -12.09
N GLN A 831 -34.01 5.63 -11.74
CA GLN A 831 -34.10 4.94 -10.46
C GLN A 831 -33.71 3.47 -10.66
N ALA A 832 -32.64 3.05 -10.01
CA ALA A 832 -32.37 1.62 -9.86
C ALA A 832 -33.25 1.07 -8.74
N LYS A 833 -33.88 -0.09 -8.99
CA LYS A 833 -34.84 -0.70 -8.07
C LYS A 833 -34.69 -2.22 -8.08
N CYS A 834 -34.12 -2.77 -7.04
CA CYS A 834 -34.06 -4.22 -6.83
C CYS A 834 -34.89 -4.63 -5.61
N ILE A 835 -35.45 -5.84 -5.62
CA ILE A 835 -35.88 -6.48 -4.42
C ILE A 835 -34.71 -7.31 -3.91
N ILE A 836 -34.33 -7.10 -2.67
CA ILE A 836 -33.22 -7.80 -2.02
C ILE A 836 -33.79 -8.62 -0.86
N GLY A 837 -33.51 -9.92 -0.88
CA GLY A 837 -33.85 -10.85 0.19
C GLY A 837 -32.84 -10.80 1.34
N PRO A 838 -33.14 -11.51 2.44
CA PRO A 838 -32.19 -11.61 3.57
C PRO A 838 -30.80 -12.02 3.14
N VAL A 839 -29.80 -11.36 3.72
CA VAL A 839 -28.42 -11.74 3.53
C VAL A 839 -28.05 -12.80 4.55
N LYS A 840 -27.58 -13.94 4.10
CA LYS A 840 -27.24 -15.07 4.95
C LYS A 840 -25.79 -15.50 4.81
N ALA A 841 -25.15 -15.80 5.92
CA ALA A 841 -23.88 -16.51 5.94
C ALA A 841 -24.15 -18.03 5.95
N MET A 842 -23.51 -18.74 5.05
CA MET A 842 -23.71 -20.16 4.77
C MET A 842 -22.41 -20.95 4.88
N PRO A 843 -22.43 -22.23 5.24
CA PRO A 843 -21.25 -23.06 5.21
C PRO A 843 -20.74 -23.23 3.76
N MET A 844 -19.41 -23.22 3.60
CA MET A 844 -18.79 -23.70 2.37
C MET A 844 -18.75 -25.23 2.38
N VAL A 845 -19.04 -25.83 1.24
CA VAL A 845 -19.01 -27.29 1.05
C VAL A 845 -18.17 -27.65 -0.16
N THR A 846 -17.56 -28.82 -0.12
CA THR A 846 -16.88 -29.39 -1.30
C THR A 846 -17.90 -29.75 -2.36
N CYS A 847 -17.51 -29.73 -3.62
CA CYS A 847 -18.32 -30.22 -4.72
C CYS A 847 -17.46 -31.06 -5.67
N THR A 848 -18.15 -31.86 -6.49
CA THR A 848 -17.55 -32.76 -7.48
C THR A 848 -18.04 -32.37 -8.87
N VAL A 849 -17.10 -32.33 -9.82
CA VAL A 849 -17.39 -32.17 -11.26
C VAL A 849 -16.98 -33.47 -11.95
N LYS A 850 -17.98 -34.20 -12.50
CA LYS A 850 -17.77 -35.50 -13.18
C LYS A 850 -17.91 -35.34 -14.68
N ASN A 851 -17.01 -35.97 -15.43
CA ASN A 851 -17.01 -36.01 -16.89
C ASN A 851 -17.27 -34.63 -17.52
N PRO A 852 -16.48 -33.59 -17.18
CA PRO A 852 -16.70 -32.26 -17.73
C PRO A 852 -16.67 -32.28 -19.27
N VAL A 853 -17.61 -31.54 -19.86
CA VAL A 853 -17.72 -31.34 -21.30
C VAL A 853 -17.60 -29.84 -21.61
N VAL A 854 -16.63 -29.50 -22.43
CA VAL A 854 -16.45 -28.13 -22.92
C VAL A 854 -16.87 -28.07 -24.40
N THR A 855 -17.90 -27.30 -24.70
CA THR A 855 -18.38 -27.06 -26.06
C THR A 855 -18.03 -25.65 -26.48
N VAL A 856 -17.38 -25.48 -27.63
CA VAL A 856 -17.10 -24.17 -28.23
C VAL A 856 -17.64 -24.15 -29.66
N ASN A 857 -18.52 -23.19 -29.96
CA ASN A 857 -19.12 -23.03 -31.28
C ASN A 857 -19.74 -24.31 -31.81
N GLY A 858 -20.40 -25.10 -30.96
CA GLY A 858 -21.10 -26.34 -31.25
C GLY A 858 -20.23 -27.60 -31.36
N LYS A 859 -18.91 -27.50 -31.19
CA LYS A 859 -18.05 -28.69 -31.09
C LYS A 859 -17.67 -28.95 -29.65
N SER A 860 -17.69 -30.21 -29.25
CA SER A 860 -17.51 -30.64 -27.85
C SER A 860 -16.27 -31.51 -27.67
N ILE A 861 -15.62 -31.31 -26.54
CA ILE A 861 -14.57 -32.18 -25.99
C ILE A 861 -15.05 -32.71 -24.64
N VAL A 862 -15.00 -34.01 -24.47
CA VAL A 862 -15.38 -34.70 -23.20
C VAL A 862 -14.13 -35.12 -22.48
N LEU A 863 -14.06 -34.87 -21.18
CA LEU A 863 -12.95 -35.19 -20.33
C LEU A 863 -13.39 -36.24 -19.30
N PRO A 864 -13.09 -37.54 -19.54
CA PRO A 864 -13.57 -38.62 -18.69
C PRO A 864 -12.79 -38.65 -17.36
N VAL A 865 -13.16 -37.77 -16.42
CA VAL A 865 -12.47 -37.64 -15.15
C VAL A 865 -13.40 -37.08 -14.09
N GLU A 866 -13.11 -37.35 -12.82
CA GLU A 866 -13.76 -36.77 -11.65
C GLU A 866 -12.82 -35.75 -10.99
N MET A 867 -13.33 -34.55 -10.73
CA MET A 867 -12.59 -33.44 -10.15
C MET A 867 -13.25 -33.00 -8.84
N GLN A 868 -12.47 -32.91 -7.78
CA GLN A 868 -12.89 -32.43 -6.45
C GLN A 868 -12.52 -30.97 -6.24
N SER A 869 -13.24 -30.28 -5.35
CA SER A 869 -12.91 -28.90 -4.97
C SER A 869 -11.42 -28.73 -4.66
N GLY A 870 -10.80 -27.72 -5.29
CA GLY A 870 -9.38 -27.42 -5.20
C GLY A 870 -8.53 -28.13 -6.26
N SER A 871 -9.03 -29.16 -6.96
CA SER A 871 -8.32 -29.75 -8.12
C SER A 871 -8.51 -28.87 -9.35
N TYR A 872 -7.55 -28.94 -10.28
CA TYR A 872 -7.65 -28.26 -11.56
C TYR A 872 -7.13 -29.11 -12.72
N LEU A 873 -7.75 -28.96 -13.88
CA LEU A 873 -7.38 -29.63 -15.10
C LEU A 873 -6.85 -28.60 -16.09
N GLN A 874 -5.67 -28.89 -16.67
CA GLN A 874 -5.08 -28.08 -17.72
C GLN A 874 -5.12 -28.86 -19.04
N PHE A 875 -5.78 -28.26 -20.05
CA PHE A 875 -5.79 -28.76 -21.43
C PHE A 875 -5.03 -27.79 -22.33
N ASN A 876 -3.95 -28.23 -22.94
CA ASN A 876 -3.14 -27.41 -23.83
C ASN A 876 -3.42 -27.72 -25.31
N GLU A 877 -3.15 -28.93 -25.75
CA GLU A 877 -3.43 -29.38 -27.11
C GLU A 877 -3.32 -30.93 -27.21
N GLY A 878 -4.03 -31.52 -28.15
CA GLY A 878 -3.96 -32.97 -28.41
C GLY A 878 -4.28 -33.79 -27.17
N ASN A 879 -3.33 -34.62 -26.77
CA ASN A 879 -3.42 -35.43 -25.55
C ASN A 879 -2.76 -34.80 -24.31
N ASP A 880 -2.33 -33.52 -24.41
CA ASP A 880 -1.78 -32.80 -23.26
C ASP A 880 -2.92 -32.25 -22.39
N CYS A 881 -3.50 -33.16 -21.63
CA CYS A 881 -4.59 -32.91 -20.68
C CYS A 881 -4.22 -33.56 -19.35
N ILE A 882 -4.03 -32.75 -18.31
CA ILE A 882 -3.54 -33.21 -17.03
C ILE A 882 -4.42 -32.68 -15.90
N LEU A 883 -4.85 -33.58 -15.03
CA LEU A 883 -5.51 -33.24 -13.76
C LEU A 883 -4.47 -33.13 -12.66
N TYR A 884 -4.59 -32.08 -11.87
CA TYR A 884 -3.75 -31.76 -10.72
C TYR A 884 -4.59 -31.61 -9.45
N ASP A 885 -3.99 -31.93 -8.31
CA ASP A 885 -4.55 -31.52 -7.00
C ASP A 885 -4.28 -30.03 -6.71
N SER A 886 -4.73 -29.54 -5.53
CA SER A 886 -4.54 -28.17 -5.08
C SER A 886 -3.08 -27.76 -4.86
N LYS A 887 -2.15 -28.71 -4.75
CA LYS A 887 -0.71 -28.49 -4.64
C LYS A 887 0.01 -28.55 -5.99
N GLY A 888 -0.74 -28.87 -7.06
CA GLY A 888 -0.19 -29.05 -8.40
C GLY A 888 0.51 -30.38 -8.61
N GLN A 889 0.24 -31.39 -7.75
CA GLN A 889 0.65 -32.79 -7.97
C GLN A 889 -0.22 -33.36 -9.09
N ILE A 890 0.41 -34.07 -10.02
CA ILE A 890 -0.32 -34.75 -11.08
C ILE A 890 -1.11 -35.91 -10.45
N LEU A 891 -2.43 -35.87 -10.62
CA LEU A 891 -3.34 -36.95 -10.24
C LEU A 891 -3.45 -37.96 -11.36
N CYS A 892 -3.70 -37.52 -12.59
CA CYS A 892 -3.73 -38.37 -13.78
C CYS A 892 -3.55 -37.56 -15.08
N ARG A 893 -3.21 -38.25 -16.16
CA ARG A 893 -3.32 -37.80 -17.53
C ARG A 893 -4.68 -38.20 -18.07
N VAL A 894 -5.45 -37.25 -18.61
CA VAL A 894 -6.78 -37.50 -19.14
C VAL A 894 -6.67 -37.64 -20.66
N ILE A 895 -7.34 -38.64 -21.24
CA ILE A 895 -7.46 -38.77 -22.69
C ILE A 895 -8.79 -38.14 -23.09
N PRO A 896 -8.78 -36.95 -23.72
CA PRO A 896 -10.00 -36.32 -24.17
C PRO A 896 -10.72 -37.10 -25.26
N ASN A 897 -12.05 -37.11 -25.24
CA ASN A 897 -12.88 -37.70 -26.25
C ASN A 897 -13.60 -36.62 -27.08
N GLY A 898 -13.65 -36.78 -28.40
CA GLY A 898 -14.30 -35.82 -29.33
C GLY A 898 -13.31 -34.96 -30.10
N ASP A 899 -13.83 -34.06 -30.89
CA ASP A 899 -13.03 -33.13 -31.70
C ASP A 899 -12.57 -31.95 -30.85
N ILE A 900 -11.29 -31.56 -31.01
CA ILE A 900 -10.80 -30.35 -30.37
C ILE A 900 -11.52 -29.11 -30.94
N PRO A 901 -12.28 -28.38 -30.10
CA PRO A 901 -12.98 -27.18 -30.61
C PRO A 901 -12.01 -26.10 -31.06
N MET A 902 -12.48 -25.26 -31.97
CA MET A 902 -11.72 -24.13 -32.51
C MET A 902 -12.30 -22.81 -31.99
N LEU A 903 -11.45 -21.95 -31.43
CA LEU A 903 -11.77 -20.55 -31.14
C LEU A 903 -11.68 -19.75 -32.47
N SER A 904 -12.77 -19.12 -32.87
CA SER A 904 -12.76 -18.11 -33.94
C SER A 904 -12.19 -16.79 -33.43
N ALA A 905 -11.71 -15.92 -34.30
CA ALA A 905 -11.40 -14.54 -33.90
C ALA A 905 -12.70 -13.82 -33.50
N GLY A 906 -12.62 -13.05 -32.39
CA GLY A 906 -13.78 -12.35 -31.83
C GLY A 906 -14.58 -13.21 -30.84
N GLU A 907 -15.91 -13.03 -30.85
CA GLU A 907 -16.84 -13.69 -29.92
C GLU A 907 -16.99 -15.18 -30.24
N ASN A 908 -17.02 -16.01 -29.21
CA ASN A 908 -17.26 -17.44 -29.29
C ASN A 908 -18.30 -17.85 -28.25
N GLN A 909 -19.18 -18.80 -28.61
CA GLN A 909 -20.12 -19.41 -27.70
C GLN A 909 -19.44 -20.57 -26.94
N VAL A 910 -19.44 -20.51 -25.63
CA VAL A 910 -18.95 -21.58 -24.74
C VAL A 910 -20.12 -22.15 -23.98
N ARG A 911 -20.18 -23.48 -23.91
CA ARG A 911 -21.07 -24.22 -23.02
C ARG A 911 -20.22 -25.20 -22.23
N PHE A 912 -20.46 -25.20 -20.93
CA PHE A 912 -19.93 -26.23 -20.04
C PHE A 912 -21.07 -27.12 -19.53
N SER A 913 -20.80 -28.42 -19.45
CA SER A 913 -21.71 -29.34 -18.76
C SER A 913 -20.92 -30.46 -18.07
N CYS A 914 -21.54 -31.13 -17.10
CA CYS A 914 -21.00 -32.27 -16.40
C CYS A 914 -22.10 -33.22 -15.96
N ASP A 915 -21.74 -34.42 -15.55
CA ASP A 915 -22.66 -35.36 -14.93
C ASP A 915 -23.02 -34.94 -13.50
N ALA A 916 -24.14 -35.46 -13.00
CA ALA A 916 -24.57 -35.23 -11.62
C ALA A 916 -23.47 -35.70 -10.64
N GLY A 917 -23.21 -34.88 -9.63
CA GLY A 917 -22.26 -35.20 -8.56
C GLY A 917 -22.88 -35.89 -7.36
N ASP A 918 -22.34 -35.60 -6.19
CA ASP A 918 -22.70 -36.16 -4.87
C ASP A 918 -23.85 -35.44 -4.15
N GLY A 919 -24.65 -34.66 -4.89
CA GLY A 919 -25.75 -33.84 -4.35
C GLY A 919 -25.40 -32.40 -4.03
N SER A 920 -24.12 -32.02 -4.09
CA SER A 920 -23.69 -30.62 -4.04
C SER A 920 -23.79 -29.95 -5.42
N VAL A 921 -24.06 -28.65 -5.46
CA VAL A 921 -24.08 -27.86 -6.70
C VAL A 921 -22.68 -27.79 -7.29
N PRO A 922 -22.42 -28.34 -8.50
CA PRO A 922 -21.10 -28.22 -9.12
C PRO A 922 -20.75 -26.77 -9.38
N ARG A 923 -19.57 -26.36 -8.94
CA ARG A 923 -19.06 -25.00 -9.10
C ARG A 923 -17.63 -25.00 -9.62
N LEU A 924 -17.39 -24.22 -10.65
CA LEU A 924 -16.11 -24.24 -11.34
C LEU A 924 -15.74 -22.85 -11.90
N LYS A 925 -14.45 -22.71 -12.24
CA LYS A 925 -13.95 -21.62 -13.06
C LYS A 925 -13.31 -22.21 -14.31
N LEU A 926 -13.81 -21.82 -15.47
CA LEU A 926 -13.22 -22.16 -16.77
C LEU A 926 -12.44 -20.97 -17.28
N THR A 927 -11.16 -21.15 -17.55
CA THR A 927 -10.30 -20.14 -18.20
C THR A 927 -9.96 -20.62 -19.60
N VAL A 928 -10.46 -19.91 -20.60
CA VAL A 928 -10.13 -20.12 -22.02
C VAL A 928 -8.85 -19.35 -22.35
N ILE A 929 -7.90 -20.01 -23.01
CA ILE A 929 -6.57 -19.46 -23.26
C ILE A 929 -6.34 -19.34 -24.77
N SER A 930 -5.93 -18.18 -25.22
CA SER A 930 -5.56 -17.93 -26.62
C SER A 930 -4.24 -17.17 -26.74
N HIS A 931 -3.56 -17.31 -27.88
CA HIS A 931 -2.24 -16.73 -28.10
C HIS A 931 -2.16 -16.07 -29.49
N ALA A 932 -1.36 -14.99 -29.59
CA ALA A 932 -0.96 -14.40 -30.87
C ALA A 932 0.37 -14.97 -31.36
N GLU A 933 0.83 -14.45 -32.53
CA GLU A 933 2.18 -14.70 -33.00
C GLU A 933 3.22 -14.03 -32.11
N PRO A 934 4.40 -14.64 -31.96
CA PRO A 934 5.51 -14.05 -31.21
C PRO A 934 6.04 -12.75 -31.84
N PHE A 935 6.69 -11.94 -30.99
CA PHE A 935 7.38 -10.72 -31.42
C PHE A 935 8.79 -10.62 -30.85
#